data_3d790d8654a5840b63a97dd235d92faa
#
_entry.id   3d790d8654a5840b63a97dd235d92faa
#
_cell.length_a   1.000
_cell.length_b   1.000
_cell.length_c   1.000
_cell.angle_alpha   90.00
_cell.angle_beta   90.00
_cell.angle_gamma   90.00
#
_symmetry.space_group_name_H-M   'P 1'
#
loop_
_entity.id
_entity.type
_entity.pdbx_description
1 polymer ?
#
loop_
_entity_poly.entity_id
_entity_poly.type
_entity_poly.pdbx_seq_one_letter_code
_entity_poly.pdbx_strand_id
1 'polypeptide(L)'
;MQRKTLLSACIALALSGQGWATDITEVETTTGEKKNTNVTCPADPGKLSPEELKRLPSECSPLVEQNLMPWLSTGAAALITALAVVELNDDDDHHHRNNSPLPPTPPDDESDDTPVPPTPGGDEIIPDDPDDTPTPPKPVSFNNDVILDKTEKTLTIRDSVFTYTENADGTISLQDSNGRKATINLWQIDEANNTVALEGVSADGATKWQYNHNGELVITGDNATVNNNGKTTVDGKDSTGTEINGNNGKVIQDGDLDVSGGGHGIDITGDSATVDNKGTMTVTDPESMGIQIDGDKAIVNNEGESTITNGGTGTQINGDDATANNNGKTTVDGKDSTGTEINGNNGKVIQDGDLDVSGGGHGIDITGDSATVDNKGTMTVTDPESIGIQVDGDQAVVNNEGESAITNGGTGTQINGDDATANNNGKTTVDGKDSTGTEIAGNNGKVIQDGDLDVSGGGHGIDITGDSATVDNKGTMTVTDPESIGIQIDGDQAIVNNEGESTITNGGTGTQINGNDATANNSGKTTVDGKDSTGTKIAGNIGIVNLDGSLTVTGGAHGVENIGDNGTVNNKGDIVVSDTGSIGVLINGEGATVSNTGDVNVSNEATGFSITTNSGKVSLAGSMQVGDFSTGVDLNGNNNSVTLAAKRSKSGRAESDGHKRFWRCEYSEYHW
;
A
#
# COMPACT_ATOMS: atom_id res chain seq x y z
N MET A 1 43.42 10.08 7.19
CA MET A 1 42.96 8.69 7.31
C MET A 1 42.56 8.38 8.75
N GLN A 2 41.55 9.02 9.35
CA GLN A 2 41.09 8.71 10.72
C GLN A 2 39.69 9.29 11.01
N ARG A 3 38.78 9.27 10.04
CA ARG A 3 37.36 9.71 10.24
C ARG A 3 36.32 8.79 9.63
N LYS A 4 36.68 7.59 9.21
CA LYS A 4 35.72 6.61 8.62
C LYS A 4 35.43 5.37 9.47
N THR A 5 35.98 5.26 10.68
CA THR A 5 35.84 4.08 11.53
C THR A 5 34.89 4.26 12.72
N LEU A 6 34.22 5.41 12.87
CA LEU A 6 33.33 5.68 14.01
C LEU A 6 31.84 5.60 13.64
N LEU A 7 31.49 5.49 12.36
CA LEU A 7 30.07 5.40 11.94
C LEU A 7 29.55 3.96 11.84
N SER A 8 30.43 2.97 11.75
CA SER A 8 30.03 1.55 11.69
C SER A 8 29.78 0.89 13.05
N ALA A 9 30.13 1.55 14.15
CA ALA A 9 29.93 1.01 15.50
C ALA A 9 28.57 1.37 16.14
N CYS A 10 27.85 2.34 15.59
CA CYS A 10 26.55 2.76 16.14
C CYS A 10 25.35 2.01 15.54
N ILE A 11 25.50 1.34 14.39
CA ILE A 11 24.41 0.61 13.73
C ILE A 11 24.32 -0.85 14.20
N ALA A 12 25.37 -1.41 14.80
CA ALA A 12 25.38 -2.80 15.27
C ALA A 12 24.83 -3.00 16.71
N LEU A 13 24.41 -1.94 17.42
CA LEU A 13 23.87 -2.03 18.79
C LEU A 13 22.33 -1.89 18.88
N ALA A 14 21.66 -1.69 17.77
CA ALA A 14 20.19 -1.54 17.76
C ALA A 14 19.43 -2.87 17.51
N LEU A 15 20.12 -3.99 17.29
CA LEU A 15 19.50 -5.28 16.94
C LEU A 15 19.69 -6.42 17.94
N SER A 16 20.11 -6.16 19.18
CA SER A 16 20.11 -7.20 20.22
C SER A 16 19.34 -6.71 21.45
N GLY A 17 18.04 -7.03 21.47
CA GLY A 17 17.21 -6.85 22.66
C GLY A 17 17.70 -7.71 23.81
N GLN A 18 18.36 -7.13 24.78
CA GLN A 18 18.36 -7.53 26.18
C GLN A 18 18.88 -6.35 27.03
N GLY A 19 18.06 -5.98 28.03
CA GLY A 19 18.25 -4.80 28.85
C GLY A 19 19.49 -4.82 29.71
N TRP A 20 20.20 -3.70 29.70
CA TRP A 20 21.08 -3.24 30.78
C TRP A 20 20.94 -1.74 30.87
N ALA A 21 20.62 -1.26 32.05
CA ALA A 21 20.62 0.16 32.37
C ALA A 21 22.04 0.70 32.25
N THR A 22 22.26 1.71 31.42
CA THR A 22 23.50 2.50 31.41
C THR A 22 23.17 3.99 31.43
N ASP A 23 23.89 4.66 32.31
CA ASP A 23 23.91 6.10 32.56
C ASP A 23 23.90 6.93 31.25
N ILE A 24 22.97 7.88 31.17
CA ILE A 24 22.97 8.93 30.16
C ILE A 24 23.79 10.10 30.68
N THR A 25 24.97 10.30 30.11
CA THR A 25 25.78 11.50 30.30
C THR A 25 25.46 12.54 29.23
N GLU A 26 25.02 13.69 29.69
CA GLU A 26 25.07 15.07 29.19
C GLU A 26 25.11 15.34 27.68
N VAL A 27 24.04 16.01 27.20
CA VAL A 27 24.07 16.89 26.02
C VAL A 27 24.14 18.34 26.55
N GLU A 28 25.22 19.04 26.23
CA GLU A 28 25.41 20.45 26.55
C GLU A 28 24.51 21.34 25.70
N THR A 29 23.56 22.04 26.34
CA THR A 29 23.03 23.31 25.84
C THR A 29 23.50 24.44 26.71
N THR A 30 24.21 25.37 26.11
CA THR A 30 24.71 26.59 26.71
C THR A 30 23.56 27.51 27.13
N THR A 31 23.26 27.58 28.39
CA THR A 31 23.08 28.79 29.24
C THR A 31 22.56 28.42 30.63
N GLY A 32 23.38 28.62 31.64
CA GLY A 32 23.05 29.02 33.00
C GLY A 32 22.42 28.00 33.94
N GLU A 33 23.19 27.59 34.90
CA GLU A 33 22.91 26.97 36.20
C GLU A 33 22.74 25.42 36.26
N LYS A 34 23.81 24.78 36.71
CA LYS A 34 23.88 23.39 37.13
C LYS A 34 23.11 23.18 38.44
N LYS A 35 22.10 22.28 38.43
CA LYS A 35 21.69 21.55 39.62
C LYS A 35 21.78 20.07 39.33
N ASN A 36 22.81 19.48 39.88
CA ASN A 36 23.01 18.01 39.90
C ASN A 36 22.02 17.41 40.89
N THR A 37 20.96 16.73 40.44
CA THR A 37 20.20 15.79 41.24
C THR A 37 20.05 14.51 40.48
N ASN A 38 20.77 13.45 40.94
CA ASN A 38 20.55 12.10 40.50
C ASN A 38 19.11 11.68 40.86
N VAL A 39 18.22 11.66 39.88
CA VAL A 39 16.87 11.15 40.05
C VAL A 39 16.90 9.65 39.72
N THR A 40 16.59 8.81 40.70
CA THR A 40 16.50 7.36 40.53
C THR A 40 15.02 6.99 40.38
N CYS A 41 14.61 6.58 39.20
CA CYS A 41 13.23 6.11 38.95
C CYS A 41 13.09 4.64 39.39
N PRO A 42 11.91 4.25 39.94
CA PRO A 42 11.64 2.88 40.33
C PRO A 42 11.58 1.95 39.10
N ALA A 43 12.18 0.79 39.23
CA ALA A 43 12.26 -0.21 38.13
C ALA A 43 10.92 -0.88 37.77
N ASP A 44 9.91 -0.76 38.61
CA ASP A 44 8.59 -1.35 38.38
C ASP A 44 7.49 -0.44 38.97
N PRO A 45 7.00 0.55 38.21
CA PRO A 45 5.97 1.48 38.68
C PRO A 45 4.63 0.82 39.01
N GLY A 46 4.33 -0.34 38.41
CA GLY A 46 3.07 -1.09 38.65
C GLY A 46 2.94 -1.67 40.05
N LYS A 47 3.97 -1.59 40.89
CA LYS A 47 3.93 -2.04 42.30
C LYS A 47 3.75 -0.89 43.31
N LEU A 48 3.68 0.34 42.82
CA LEU A 48 3.50 1.52 43.67
C LEU A 48 2.02 1.84 43.86
N SER A 49 1.68 2.36 45.03
CA SER A 49 0.34 2.86 45.30
C SER A 49 0.05 4.16 44.53
N PRO A 50 -1.22 4.53 44.28
CA PRO A 50 -1.60 5.75 43.58
C PRO A 50 -1.07 7.05 44.20
N GLU A 51 -0.84 7.04 45.50
CA GLU A 51 -0.26 8.19 46.22
C GLU A 51 1.26 8.27 46.07
N GLU A 52 1.95 7.17 45.92
CA GLU A 52 3.38 7.09 45.66
C GLU A 52 3.71 7.46 44.22
N LEU A 53 2.86 7.07 43.25
CA LEU A 53 2.98 7.46 41.83
C LEU A 53 2.87 8.99 41.63
N LYS A 54 1.99 9.67 42.38
CA LYS A 54 1.84 11.14 42.30
C LYS A 54 3.03 11.92 42.87
N ARG A 55 3.94 11.26 43.58
CA ARG A 55 5.12 11.88 44.21
C ARG A 55 6.40 11.63 43.39
N LEU A 56 6.29 10.91 42.27
CA LEU A 56 7.45 10.70 41.40
C LEU A 56 7.85 12.01 40.73
N PRO A 57 9.18 12.21 40.53
CA PRO A 57 9.66 13.35 39.75
C PRO A 57 9.17 13.28 38.30
N SER A 58 9.03 14.46 37.68
CA SER A 58 8.56 14.57 36.26
C SER A 58 9.45 13.86 35.25
N GLU A 59 10.71 13.63 35.63
CA GLU A 59 11.68 12.89 34.79
C GLU A 59 11.37 11.39 34.70
N CYS A 60 10.50 10.86 35.56
CA CYS A 60 10.03 9.47 35.52
C CYS A 60 8.68 9.32 34.78
N SER A 61 8.16 10.36 34.18
CA SER A 61 6.86 10.42 33.46
C SER A 61 6.71 9.33 32.38
N PRO A 62 7.72 9.05 31.49
CA PRO A 62 7.55 8.03 30.46
C PRO A 62 7.37 6.60 31.00
N LEU A 63 7.87 6.33 32.19
CA LEU A 63 7.70 5.03 32.87
C LEU A 63 6.33 4.91 33.57
N VAL A 64 5.74 6.04 33.88
CA VAL A 64 4.42 6.11 34.54
C VAL A 64 3.30 6.00 33.51
N GLU A 65 3.45 6.61 32.34
CA GLU A 65 2.47 6.55 31.26
C GLU A 65 2.28 5.13 30.67
N GLN A 66 3.35 4.34 30.55
CA GLN A 66 3.24 2.95 30.07
C GLN A 66 2.55 1.97 31.04
N ASN A 67 2.43 2.28 32.31
CA ASN A 67 1.85 1.37 33.32
C ASN A 67 0.58 1.88 34.01
N LEU A 68 0.11 3.09 33.69
CA LEU A 68 -1.10 3.66 34.29
C LEU A 68 -2.37 3.46 33.45
N MET A 69 -2.24 3.02 32.20
CA MET A 69 -3.35 2.88 31.26
C MET A 69 -4.43 1.83 31.63
N PRO A 70 -4.19 0.74 32.40
CA PRO A 70 -5.26 -0.22 32.62
C PRO A 70 -6.27 0.14 33.72
N TRP A 71 -6.09 1.18 34.52
CA TRP A 71 -7.00 1.38 35.66
C TRP A 71 -7.49 2.83 35.90
N LEU A 72 -6.93 3.82 35.21
CA LEU A 72 -7.47 5.21 35.26
C LEU A 72 -8.63 5.44 34.28
N SER A 73 -8.82 4.53 33.30
CA SER A 73 -9.93 4.56 32.34
C SER A 73 -11.24 3.94 32.87
N THR A 74 -11.25 3.41 34.10
CA THR A 74 -12.38 2.62 34.63
C THR A 74 -13.58 3.43 35.14
N GLY A 75 -13.54 4.77 35.13
CA GLY A 75 -14.66 5.58 35.60
C GLY A 75 -15.69 5.92 34.50
N ALA A 76 -15.25 6.38 33.36
CA ALA A 76 -16.13 6.81 32.25
C ALA A 76 -16.34 5.71 31.20
N ALA A 77 -15.31 4.91 30.90
CA ALA A 77 -15.38 3.81 29.94
C ALA A 77 -16.29 2.64 30.39
N ALA A 78 -16.54 2.50 31.69
CA ALA A 78 -17.32 1.36 32.22
C ALA A 78 -18.83 1.40 31.88
N LEU A 79 -19.37 2.52 31.40
CA LEU A 79 -20.79 2.65 31.10
C LEU A 79 -21.14 2.47 29.63
N ILE A 80 -20.23 2.83 28.74
CA ILE A 80 -20.44 2.67 27.31
C ILE A 80 -20.16 1.23 26.90
N THR A 81 -19.17 0.56 27.53
CA THR A 81 -18.98 -0.89 27.43
C THR A 81 -20.15 -1.70 27.99
N ALA A 82 -21.07 -1.09 28.74
CA ALA A 82 -22.29 -1.77 29.18
C ALA A 82 -23.30 -1.97 28.05
N LEU A 83 -23.18 -1.24 26.93
CA LEU A 83 -24.01 -1.44 25.75
C LEU A 83 -23.49 -2.54 24.80
N ALA A 84 -22.30 -3.12 25.03
CA ALA A 84 -21.64 -3.95 24.05
C ALA A 84 -20.80 -5.15 24.55
N VAL A 85 -21.01 -5.81 25.65
CA VAL A 85 -20.23 -7.02 25.99
C VAL A 85 -21.10 -8.17 26.51
N VAL A 86 -21.24 -9.20 25.70
CA VAL A 86 -21.46 -10.59 26.14
C VAL A 86 -20.46 -11.47 25.39
N GLU A 87 -19.43 -11.95 26.08
CA GLU A 87 -18.66 -13.10 25.62
C GLU A 87 -19.55 -14.34 25.65
N LEU A 88 -19.76 -14.97 24.50
CA LEU A 88 -20.25 -16.33 24.42
C LEU A 88 -19.04 -17.25 24.34
N ASN A 89 -18.78 -17.99 25.46
CA ASN A 89 -18.02 -19.22 25.40
C ASN A 89 -18.92 -20.29 24.76
N ASP A 90 -18.64 -20.65 23.53
CA ASP A 90 -19.13 -21.87 22.94
C ASP A 90 -18.14 -23.01 23.28
N ASP A 91 -18.54 -23.86 24.22
CA ASP A 91 -17.94 -25.19 24.38
C ASP A 91 -18.57 -26.15 23.35
N ASP A 92 -17.67 -26.77 22.60
CA ASP A 92 -17.91 -27.88 21.66
C ASP A 92 -18.92 -28.92 22.12
N ASP A 93 -19.84 -29.29 21.23
CA ASP A 93 -20.25 -30.69 21.16
C ASP A 93 -20.62 -31.10 19.70
N HIS A 94 -19.76 -31.96 19.18
CA HIS A 94 -19.92 -32.67 17.92
C HIS A 94 -21.13 -33.58 17.90
N HIS A 95 -22.02 -33.45 16.94
CA HIS A 95 -22.79 -34.58 16.43
C HIS A 95 -22.91 -34.55 14.88
N HIS A 96 -22.14 -35.43 14.26
CA HIS A 96 -22.35 -35.93 12.92
C HIS A 96 -23.77 -36.39 12.67
N ARG A 97 -24.41 -35.92 11.60
CA ARG A 97 -25.37 -36.74 10.83
C ARG A 97 -25.28 -36.44 9.33
N ASN A 98 -24.86 -37.46 8.60
CA ASN A 98 -25.03 -37.64 7.19
C ASN A 98 -26.48 -37.43 6.75
N ASN A 99 -26.71 -36.74 5.64
CA ASN A 99 -27.78 -37.10 4.70
C ASN A 99 -27.45 -36.69 3.27
N SER A 100 -27.44 -37.71 2.44
CA SER A 100 -27.32 -37.68 0.98
C SER A 100 -28.54 -37.06 0.30
N PRO A 101 -28.39 -36.60 -0.96
CA PRO A 101 -29.44 -35.87 -1.67
C PRO A 101 -30.47 -36.80 -2.32
N LEU A 102 -31.72 -36.36 -2.35
CA LEU A 102 -32.82 -36.96 -3.10
C LEU A 102 -33.06 -36.22 -4.44
N PRO A 103 -33.47 -36.93 -5.46
CA PRO A 103 -33.57 -36.44 -6.84
C PRO A 103 -34.88 -35.68 -7.14
N PRO A 104 -34.97 -34.97 -8.30
CA PRO A 104 -36.09 -34.12 -8.65
C PRO A 104 -37.27 -34.90 -9.22
N THR A 105 -38.50 -34.45 -8.93
CA THR A 105 -39.73 -34.89 -9.55
C THR A 105 -40.26 -33.89 -10.58
N PRO A 106 -40.88 -34.37 -11.65
CA PRO A 106 -41.32 -33.55 -12.78
C PRO A 106 -42.73 -32.93 -12.63
N PRO A 107 -43.10 -32.02 -13.55
CA PRO A 107 -44.37 -31.28 -13.49
C PRO A 107 -45.52 -32.01 -14.22
N ASP A 108 -46.75 -31.66 -13.90
CA ASP A 108 -47.97 -31.76 -14.68
C ASP A 108 -49.16 -31.77 -13.71
N ASP A 109 -50.37 -31.33 -13.92
CA ASP A 109 -51.08 -30.73 -15.04
C ASP A 109 -52.48 -30.40 -14.52
N GLU A 110 -53.07 -29.34 -15.03
CA GLU A 110 -54.49 -29.01 -15.24
C GLU A 110 -55.61 -29.32 -14.23
N SER A 111 -56.27 -28.21 -13.86
CA SER A 111 -57.72 -27.94 -13.83
C SER A 111 -58.68 -28.97 -13.26
N ASP A 112 -59.51 -28.56 -12.32
CA ASP A 112 -60.97 -28.61 -12.51
C ASP A 112 -61.78 -27.72 -11.54
N ASP A 113 -62.62 -26.89 -12.11
CA ASP A 113 -63.63 -26.07 -11.48
C ASP A 113 -64.85 -26.91 -11.12
N THR A 114 -65.26 -26.89 -9.84
CA THR A 114 -66.70 -27.03 -9.55
C THR A 114 -67.08 -26.40 -8.20
N PRO A 115 -68.12 -25.60 -8.12
CA PRO A 115 -68.60 -24.95 -6.92
C PRO A 115 -69.50 -25.84 -6.09
N VAL A 116 -69.34 -25.85 -4.76
CA VAL A 116 -70.26 -26.49 -3.81
C VAL A 116 -71.09 -25.43 -3.08
N PRO A 117 -72.38 -25.63 -2.93
CA PRO A 117 -73.34 -24.63 -2.42
C PRO A 117 -73.37 -24.52 -0.88
N PRO A 118 -73.92 -23.42 -0.33
CA PRO A 118 -73.90 -23.16 1.08
C PRO A 118 -74.97 -23.96 1.87
N THR A 119 -74.57 -24.47 3.02
CA THR A 119 -75.57 -25.00 4.00
C THR A 119 -75.71 -24.06 5.18
N PRO A 120 -76.90 -23.96 5.75
CA PRO A 120 -77.27 -22.88 6.67
C PRO A 120 -77.04 -23.20 8.14
N GLY A 121 -76.93 -22.09 8.87
CA GLY A 121 -76.66 -21.90 10.29
C GLY A 121 -77.10 -22.95 11.32
N GLY A 122 -76.33 -22.96 12.34
CA GLY A 122 -76.68 -23.51 13.63
C GLY A 122 -75.80 -22.82 14.65
N ASP A 123 -76.44 -21.92 15.42
CA ASP A 123 -75.80 -21.35 16.63
C ASP A 123 -75.54 -22.46 17.65
N GLU A 124 -74.29 -22.79 17.88
CA GLU A 124 -73.88 -23.59 19.04
C GLU A 124 -73.10 -22.68 19.96
N ILE A 125 -73.68 -22.30 21.08
CA ILE A 125 -73.06 -21.59 22.19
C ILE A 125 -72.07 -22.61 22.85
N ILE A 126 -70.80 -22.41 22.66
CA ILE A 126 -69.74 -23.10 23.40
C ILE A 126 -69.55 -22.34 24.72
N PRO A 127 -69.57 -23.00 25.89
CA PRO A 127 -69.32 -22.35 27.17
C PRO A 127 -67.86 -21.84 27.22
N ASP A 128 -67.67 -20.65 27.80
CA ASP A 128 -66.38 -20.07 28.14
C ASP A 128 -65.50 -21.12 28.87
N ASP A 129 -64.34 -21.40 28.27
CA ASP A 129 -63.27 -22.16 28.88
C ASP A 129 -62.57 -21.26 29.94
N PRO A 130 -62.56 -21.63 31.24
CA PRO A 130 -62.01 -20.79 32.29
C PRO A 130 -60.48 -20.81 32.38
N ASP A 131 -59.77 -21.22 31.33
CA ASP A 131 -58.30 -21.36 31.34
C ASP A 131 -57.59 -20.41 30.35
N ASP A 132 -58.20 -19.19 30.12
CA ASP A 132 -57.52 -18.12 29.40
C ASP A 132 -56.52 -17.42 30.35
N THR A 133 -55.45 -18.12 30.67
CA THR A 133 -54.27 -17.46 31.21
C THR A 133 -53.70 -16.53 30.13
N PRO A 134 -53.63 -15.21 30.40
CA PRO A 134 -53.08 -14.29 29.41
C PRO A 134 -51.69 -14.74 28.99
N THR A 135 -51.52 -15.06 27.71
CA THR A 135 -50.20 -15.36 27.15
C THR A 135 -49.29 -14.19 27.49
N PRO A 136 -48.09 -14.44 28.07
CA PRO A 136 -47.19 -13.37 28.38
C PRO A 136 -46.87 -12.59 27.12
N PRO A 137 -46.81 -11.23 27.18
CA PRO A 137 -46.50 -10.40 26.04
C PRO A 137 -45.19 -10.84 25.40
N LYS A 138 -45.19 -11.04 24.08
CA LYS A 138 -43.98 -11.37 23.35
C LYS A 138 -43.00 -10.19 23.39
N PRO A 139 -41.69 -10.44 23.41
CA PRO A 139 -40.70 -9.39 23.22
C PRO A 139 -40.99 -8.58 21.94
N VAL A 140 -40.80 -7.25 22.00
CA VAL A 140 -40.99 -6.34 20.86
C VAL A 140 -39.59 -5.98 20.32
N SER A 141 -39.37 -6.17 19.02
CA SER A 141 -38.14 -5.83 18.31
C SER A 141 -38.32 -4.54 17.53
N PHE A 142 -37.36 -3.63 17.67
CA PHE A 142 -37.26 -2.36 16.94
C PHE A 142 -36.00 -2.39 16.07
N ASN A 143 -36.12 -2.06 14.80
CA ASN A 143 -35.00 -1.95 13.84
C ASN A 143 -34.02 -3.13 13.80
N ASN A 144 -34.42 -4.31 14.24
CA ASN A 144 -33.56 -5.50 14.46
C ASN A 144 -32.47 -5.35 15.53
N ASP A 145 -32.18 -4.15 15.98
CA ASP A 145 -31.08 -3.85 16.92
C ASP A 145 -31.54 -3.71 18.36
N VAL A 146 -32.80 -3.40 18.60
CA VAL A 146 -33.34 -3.19 19.95
C VAL A 146 -34.49 -4.14 20.20
N ILE A 147 -34.39 -4.95 21.25
CA ILE A 147 -35.44 -5.87 21.70
C ILE A 147 -35.83 -5.53 23.15
N LEU A 148 -37.09 -5.21 23.37
CA LEU A 148 -37.65 -4.96 24.69
C LEU A 148 -38.50 -6.15 25.14
N ASP A 149 -38.09 -6.79 26.22
CA ASP A 149 -38.91 -7.81 26.94
C ASP A 149 -39.44 -7.21 28.25
N LYS A 150 -40.69 -6.84 28.26
CA LYS A 150 -41.35 -6.28 29.45
C LYS A 150 -41.62 -7.34 30.54
N THR A 151 -41.65 -8.61 30.16
CA THR A 151 -41.90 -9.73 31.11
C THR A 151 -40.66 -10.01 31.90
N GLU A 152 -39.54 -10.19 31.23
CA GLU A 152 -38.23 -10.45 31.85
C GLU A 152 -37.51 -9.15 32.27
N LYS A 153 -38.06 -7.98 31.94
CA LYS A 153 -37.44 -6.67 32.17
C LYS A 153 -36.04 -6.56 31.60
N THR A 154 -35.89 -7.02 30.37
CA THR A 154 -34.65 -6.90 29.62
C THR A 154 -34.77 -5.97 28.41
N LEU A 155 -33.71 -5.25 28.14
CA LEU A 155 -33.50 -4.47 26.95
C LEU A 155 -32.25 -5.01 26.28
N THR A 156 -32.39 -5.45 25.05
CA THR A 156 -31.24 -5.84 24.20
C THR A 156 -30.98 -4.73 23.20
N ILE A 157 -29.73 -4.27 23.10
CA ILE A 157 -29.29 -3.30 22.11
C ILE A 157 -28.05 -3.91 21.44
N ARG A 158 -28.12 -4.10 20.10
CA ARG A 158 -27.01 -4.67 19.31
C ARG A 158 -26.41 -5.93 20.00
N ASP A 159 -27.27 -6.90 20.32
CA ASP A 159 -26.94 -8.17 20.97
C ASP A 159 -26.53 -8.09 22.47
N SER A 160 -26.36 -6.89 23.00
CA SER A 160 -26.05 -6.71 24.43
C SER A 160 -27.35 -6.70 25.25
N VAL A 161 -27.45 -7.61 26.22
CA VAL A 161 -28.64 -7.77 27.08
C VAL A 161 -28.45 -7.05 28.42
N PHE A 162 -29.39 -6.16 28.73
CA PHE A 162 -29.45 -5.42 30.00
C PHE A 162 -30.72 -5.77 30.76
N THR A 163 -30.62 -5.94 32.05
CA THR A 163 -31.79 -5.84 32.92
C THR A 163 -32.10 -4.38 33.18
N TYR A 164 -33.39 -3.97 33.13
CA TYR A 164 -33.76 -2.61 33.40
C TYR A 164 -34.66 -2.46 34.63
N THR A 165 -34.53 -1.32 35.31
CA THR A 165 -35.35 -0.94 36.45
C THR A 165 -35.84 0.49 36.27
N GLU A 166 -37.15 0.69 36.37
CA GLU A 166 -37.78 2.03 36.38
C GLU A 166 -37.58 2.67 37.76
N ASN A 167 -36.96 3.84 37.78
CA ASN A 167 -36.72 4.58 39.02
C ASN A 167 -37.90 5.49 39.35
N ALA A 168 -38.04 5.88 40.62
CA ALA A 168 -39.13 6.72 41.09
C ALA A 168 -39.08 8.17 40.52
N ASP A 169 -37.96 8.60 40.00
CA ASP A 169 -37.72 9.89 39.34
C ASP A 169 -38.00 9.89 37.83
N GLY A 170 -38.43 8.74 37.30
CA GLY A 170 -38.74 8.56 35.88
C GLY A 170 -37.54 8.17 35.02
N THR A 171 -36.35 8.03 35.60
CA THR A 171 -35.17 7.48 34.89
C THR A 171 -35.21 5.95 34.86
N ILE A 172 -34.45 5.37 33.94
CA ILE A 172 -34.29 3.91 33.83
C ILE A 172 -32.86 3.54 34.16
N SER A 173 -32.69 2.62 35.09
CA SER A 173 -31.35 2.03 35.36
C SER A 173 -31.19 0.77 34.55
N LEU A 174 -30.13 0.68 33.76
CA LEU A 174 -29.69 -0.55 33.07
C LEU A 174 -28.57 -1.22 33.84
N GLN A 175 -28.53 -2.53 33.78
CA GLN A 175 -27.41 -3.34 34.33
C GLN A 175 -27.18 -4.52 33.44
N ASP A 176 -25.92 -4.72 33.03
CA ASP A 176 -25.48 -5.87 32.23
C ASP A 176 -25.17 -7.10 33.11
N SER A 177 -24.84 -8.22 32.48
CA SER A 177 -24.46 -9.48 33.15
C SER A 177 -23.22 -9.37 34.06
N ASN A 178 -22.36 -8.38 33.80
CA ASN A 178 -21.13 -8.09 34.56
C ASN A 178 -21.37 -7.11 35.70
N GLY A 179 -22.61 -6.69 35.93
CA GLY A 179 -23.00 -5.76 36.98
C GLY A 179 -22.70 -4.27 36.66
N ARG A 180 -22.32 -3.91 35.43
CA ARG A 180 -22.13 -2.55 35.01
C ARG A 180 -23.48 -1.84 34.87
N LYS A 181 -23.53 -0.57 35.22
CA LYS A 181 -24.78 0.18 35.29
C LYS A 181 -24.72 1.44 34.42
N ALA A 182 -25.84 1.72 33.77
CA ALA A 182 -26.11 2.97 33.06
C ALA A 182 -27.45 3.55 33.51
N THR A 183 -27.60 4.87 33.38
CA THR A 183 -28.87 5.55 33.63
C THR A 183 -29.36 6.15 32.33
N ILE A 184 -30.60 5.79 31.96
CA ILE A 184 -31.31 6.37 30.81
C ILE A 184 -32.16 7.52 31.32
N ASN A 185 -31.94 8.71 30.81
CA ASN A 185 -32.68 9.93 31.16
C ASN A 185 -33.90 10.13 30.26
N LEU A 186 -33.81 9.72 29.00
CA LEU A 186 -34.90 9.70 28.04
C LEU A 186 -35.17 8.28 27.61
N TRP A 187 -36.41 7.84 27.78
CA TRP A 187 -36.88 6.55 27.36
C TRP A 187 -38.16 6.75 26.54
N GLN A 188 -38.04 6.75 25.22
CA GLN A 188 -39.15 6.84 24.30
C GLN A 188 -39.20 5.58 23.43
N ILE A 189 -40.12 4.70 23.74
CA ILE A 189 -40.38 3.49 22.97
C ILE A 189 -41.84 3.52 22.53
N ASP A 190 -42.05 3.64 21.22
CA ASP A 190 -43.37 3.64 20.59
C ASP A 190 -43.54 2.35 19.77
N GLU A 191 -44.18 1.37 20.39
CA GLU A 191 -44.45 0.08 19.76
C GLU A 191 -45.41 0.19 18.57
N ALA A 192 -46.27 1.19 18.56
CA ALA A 192 -47.26 1.36 17.48
C ALA A 192 -46.60 1.88 16.21
N ASN A 193 -45.60 2.75 16.33
CA ASN A 193 -44.86 3.32 15.22
C ASN A 193 -43.48 2.66 15.01
N ASN A 194 -43.14 1.66 15.83
CA ASN A 194 -41.86 0.96 15.78
C ASN A 194 -40.65 1.92 15.88
N THR A 195 -40.73 2.89 16.80
CA THR A 195 -39.64 3.84 17.04
C THR A 195 -39.08 3.74 18.44
N VAL A 196 -37.79 3.96 18.57
CA VAL A 196 -37.06 3.98 19.83
C VAL A 196 -36.10 5.16 19.89
N ALA A 197 -36.08 5.89 21.01
CA ALA A 197 -35.11 6.92 21.29
C ALA A 197 -34.70 6.83 22.76
N LEU A 198 -33.41 6.65 23.01
CA LEU A 198 -32.82 6.49 24.33
C LEU A 198 -31.71 7.51 24.51
N GLU A 199 -31.67 8.19 25.63
CA GLU A 199 -30.55 9.07 26.00
C GLU A 199 -30.08 8.75 27.41
N GLY A 200 -28.77 8.76 27.61
CA GLY A 200 -28.18 8.48 28.91
C GLY A 200 -26.92 9.30 29.17
N VAL A 201 -26.49 9.25 30.43
CA VAL A 201 -25.28 9.92 30.91
C VAL A 201 -24.48 8.92 31.73
N SER A 202 -23.16 8.94 31.61
CA SER A 202 -22.26 8.15 32.44
C SER A 202 -22.39 8.53 33.93
N ALA A 203 -21.98 7.64 34.84
CA ALA A 203 -22.12 7.86 36.29
C ALA A 203 -21.37 9.09 36.79
N ASP A 204 -20.29 9.52 36.12
CA ASP A 204 -19.52 10.73 36.41
C ASP A 204 -20.04 11.98 35.70
N GLY A 205 -21.02 11.83 34.79
CA GLY A 205 -21.61 12.90 34.02
C GLY A 205 -20.74 13.42 32.87
N ALA A 206 -19.58 12.82 32.61
CA ALA A 206 -18.63 13.30 31.62
C ALA A 206 -18.98 12.88 30.21
N THR A 207 -19.63 11.74 30.04
CA THR A 207 -20.00 11.18 28.74
C THR A 207 -21.52 11.16 28.59
N LYS A 208 -22.01 11.63 27.46
CA LYS A 208 -23.44 11.54 27.06
C LYS A 208 -23.53 10.58 25.89
N TRP A 209 -24.62 9.82 25.83
CA TRP A 209 -24.90 8.93 24.71
C TRP A 209 -26.35 9.01 24.31
N GLN A 210 -26.62 8.84 23.02
CA GLN A 210 -27.94 8.78 22.41
C GLN A 210 -28.01 7.59 21.47
N TYR A 211 -29.10 6.86 21.51
CA TYR A 211 -29.44 5.84 20.55
C TYR A 211 -30.81 6.20 19.93
N ASN A 212 -30.85 6.30 18.61
CA ASN A 212 -32.09 6.69 17.92
C ASN A 212 -32.74 5.53 17.14
N HIS A 213 -33.93 5.78 16.61
CA HIS A 213 -34.70 4.80 15.88
C HIS A 213 -34.07 4.36 14.54
N ASN A 214 -33.09 5.06 14.03
CA ASN A 214 -32.32 4.70 12.83
C ASN A 214 -31.16 3.73 13.12
N GLY A 215 -30.97 3.35 14.38
CA GLY A 215 -29.85 2.48 14.79
C GLY A 215 -28.54 3.25 15.06
N GLU A 216 -28.56 4.57 15.04
CA GLU A 216 -27.41 5.42 15.27
C GLU A 216 -27.09 5.53 16.77
N LEU A 217 -25.83 5.30 17.14
CA LEU A 217 -25.28 5.50 18.47
C LEU A 217 -24.33 6.70 18.48
N VAL A 218 -24.73 7.81 19.09
CA VAL A 218 -23.93 9.01 19.24
C VAL A 218 -23.40 9.14 20.65
N ILE A 219 -22.10 9.36 20.80
CA ILE A 219 -21.43 9.55 22.08
C ILE A 219 -20.66 10.85 22.10
N THR A 220 -20.89 11.67 23.10
CA THR A 220 -20.18 12.95 23.29
C THR A 220 -19.38 12.92 24.57
N GLY A 221 -18.07 13.10 24.47
CA GLY A 221 -17.13 13.14 25.59
C GLY A 221 -15.80 12.48 25.25
N ASP A 222 -14.73 12.94 25.91
CA ASP A 222 -13.40 12.40 25.74
C ASP A 222 -13.26 11.00 26.34
N ASN A 223 -12.34 10.20 25.78
CA ASN A 223 -12.02 8.83 26.22
C ASN A 223 -13.20 7.85 26.13
N ALA A 224 -14.15 8.12 25.26
CA ALA A 224 -15.27 7.21 25.01
C ALA A 224 -14.79 5.87 24.41
N THR A 225 -15.40 4.75 24.82
CA THR A 225 -15.11 3.44 24.24
C THR A 225 -16.41 2.74 23.88
N VAL A 226 -16.50 2.26 22.64
CA VAL A 226 -17.61 1.46 22.13
C VAL A 226 -17.11 0.09 21.70
N ASN A 227 -17.80 -0.97 22.11
CA ASN A 227 -17.59 -2.32 21.63
C ASN A 227 -18.82 -2.77 20.85
N ASN A 228 -18.70 -2.97 19.55
CA ASN A 228 -19.74 -3.53 18.70
C ASN A 228 -19.45 -5.01 18.43
N ASN A 229 -20.09 -5.92 19.18
CA ASN A 229 -19.86 -7.35 19.02
C ASN A 229 -20.74 -7.95 17.90
N GLY A 230 -21.88 -7.33 17.61
CA GLY A 230 -22.79 -7.78 16.57
C GLY A 230 -22.53 -7.08 15.25
N LYS A 231 -23.20 -7.57 14.19
CA LYS A 231 -23.17 -6.97 12.89
C LYS A 231 -23.78 -5.55 12.93
N THR A 232 -23.07 -4.58 12.38
CA THR A 232 -23.57 -3.22 12.17
C THR A 232 -23.91 -3.04 10.69
N THR A 233 -25.17 -2.68 10.40
CA THR A 233 -25.62 -2.37 9.03
C THR A 233 -26.08 -0.93 8.98
N VAL A 234 -25.53 -0.15 8.07
CA VAL A 234 -25.88 1.25 7.84
C VAL A 234 -26.31 1.40 6.38
N ASP A 235 -27.54 1.85 6.15
CA ASP A 235 -28.07 2.05 4.82
C ASP A 235 -28.81 3.39 4.73
N GLY A 236 -28.37 4.20 3.84
CA GLY A 236 -28.98 5.49 3.53
C GLY A 236 -28.14 6.68 3.89
N LYS A 237 -28.36 7.74 3.13
CA LYS A 237 -27.68 9.02 3.28
C LYS A 237 -27.91 9.62 4.67
N ASP A 238 -26.87 10.21 5.20
CA ASP A 238 -26.83 10.83 6.53
C ASP A 238 -27.12 9.86 7.71
N SER A 239 -27.04 8.53 7.49
CA SER A 239 -27.13 7.53 8.55
C SER A 239 -25.76 7.17 9.08
N THR A 240 -25.59 7.11 10.40
CA THR A 240 -24.34 6.75 11.06
C THR A 240 -24.56 5.58 12.01
N GLY A 241 -23.70 4.56 11.93
CA GLY A 241 -23.79 3.43 12.85
C GLY A 241 -23.32 3.78 14.27
N THR A 242 -22.10 4.29 14.37
CA THR A 242 -21.50 4.72 15.65
C THR A 242 -20.78 6.05 15.44
N GLU A 243 -21.16 7.06 16.22
CA GLU A 243 -20.56 8.39 16.21
C GLU A 243 -19.93 8.69 17.59
N ILE A 244 -18.67 9.15 17.62
CA ILE A 244 -18.01 9.63 18.83
C ILE A 244 -17.50 11.06 18.61
N ASN A 245 -17.98 11.99 19.44
CA ASN A 245 -17.55 13.37 19.46
C ASN A 245 -16.69 13.63 20.71
N GLY A 246 -15.37 13.50 20.60
CA GLY A 246 -14.40 13.69 21.69
C GLY A 246 -13.05 13.05 21.38
N ASN A 247 -12.03 13.53 22.09
CA ASN A 247 -10.66 13.03 21.94
C ASN A 247 -10.48 11.65 22.57
N ASN A 248 -9.52 10.90 22.07
CA ASN A 248 -9.20 9.55 22.52
C ASN A 248 -10.42 8.59 22.41
N GLY A 249 -11.31 8.83 21.46
CA GLY A 249 -12.42 7.93 21.17
C GLY A 249 -11.91 6.56 20.73
N LYS A 250 -12.53 5.47 21.20
CA LYS A 250 -12.18 4.13 20.81
C LYS A 250 -13.40 3.33 20.38
N VAL A 251 -13.32 2.70 19.20
CA VAL A 251 -14.32 1.72 18.74
C VAL A 251 -13.62 0.37 18.54
N ILE A 252 -14.22 -0.69 19.07
CA ILE A 252 -13.87 -2.08 18.79
C ILE A 252 -15.05 -2.69 18.05
N GLN A 253 -14.87 -3.00 16.77
CA GLN A 253 -15.84 -3.60 15.90
C GLN A 253 -15.50 -5.08 15.71
N ASP A 254 -16.03 -5.96 16.55
CA ASP A 254 -15.81 -7.39 16.47
C ASP A 254 -16.74 -8.05 15.43
N GLY A 255 -17.98 -7.54 15.26
CA GLY A 255 -18.92 -7.99 14.24
C GLY A 255 -18.70 -7.33 12.88
N ASP A 256 -19.37 -7.85 11.87
CA ASP A 256 -19.28 -7.30 10.49
C ASP A 256 -19.83 -5.87 10.40
N LEU A 257 -19.28 -5.10 9.50
CA LEU A 257 -19.69 -3.72 9.21
C LEU A 257 -20.10 -3.60 7.74
N ASP A 258 -21.40 -3.46 7.48
CA ASP A 258 -21.96 -3.25 6.14
C ASP A 258 -22.46 -1.82 6.01
N VAL A 259 -21.96 -1.07 5.03
CA VAL A 259 -22.31 0.33 4.80
C VAL A 259 -22.71 0.56 3.36
N SER A 260 -23.87 1.22 3.15
CA SER A 260 -24.42 1.50 1.83
C SER A 260 -25.23 2.79 1.79
N GLY A 261 -25.61 3.20 0.59
CA GLY A 261 -26.55 4.32 0.38
C GLY A 261 -26.06 5.69 0.84
N GLY A 262 -24.75 5.89 0.99
CA GLY A 262 -24.16 7.14 1.50
C GLY A 262 -24.15 7.26 3.02
N GLY A 263 -24.16 6.14 3.74
CA GLY A 263 -24.05 6.11 5.20
C GLY A 263 -22.62 6.02 5.71
N HIS A 264 -22.41 6.27 7.01
CA HIS A 264 -21.13 6.13 7.71
C HIS A 264 -21.23 5.02 8.75
N GLY A 265 -20.33 4.03 8.69
CA GLY A 265 -20.31 2.93 9.66
C GLY A 265 -19.85 3.37 11.03
N ILE A 266 -18.64 3.93 11.10
CA ILE A 266 -18.02 4.51 12.30
C ILE A 266 -17.54 5.91 11.94
N ASP A 267 -17.95 6.91 12.72
CA ASP A 267 -17.56 8.31 12.56
C ASP A 267 -17.01 8.84 13.89
N ILE A 268 -15.76 9.29 13.92
CA ILE A 268 -15.14 9.83 15.11
C ILE A 268 -14.58 11.22 14.82
N THR A 269 -15.05 12.21 15.59
CA THR A 269 -14.48 13.55 15.59
C THR A 269 -13.66 13.77 16.87
N GLY A 270 -12.34 13.88 16.74
CA GLY A 270 -11.42 14.14 17.83
C GLY A 270 -10.05 13.47 17.64
N ASP A 271 -9.04 14.05 18.30
CA ASP A 271 -7.67 13.60 18.20
C ASP A 271 -7.42 12.27 18.91
N SER A 272 -6.42 11.54 18.43
CA SER A 272 -5.96 10.29 19.04
C SER A 272 -7.03 9.19 19.10
N ALA A 273 -7.96 9.22 18.17
CA ALA A 273 -8.98 8.19 18.02
C ALA A 273 -8.36 6.82 17.64
N THR A 274 -9.00 5.75 18.07
CA THR A 274 -8.59 4.38 17.72
C THR A 274 -9.79 3.55 17.28
N VAL A 275 -9.70 2.91 16.13
CA VAL A 275 -10.69 1.92 15.69
C VAL A 275 -9.98 0.57 15.50
N ASP A 276 -10.47 -0.46 16.20
CA ASP A 276 -10.05 -1.85 16.02
C ASP A 276 -11.20 -2.59 15.31
N ASN A 277 -11.12 -2.78 13.99
CA ASN A 277 -12.09 -3.54 13.21
C ASN A 277 -11.59 -4.97 12.98
N LYS A 278 -12.27 -5.95 13.57
CA LYS A 278 -11.96 -7.38 13.44
C LYS A 278 -12.94 -8.14 12.55
N GLY A 279 -14.16 -7.60 12.41
CA GLY A 279 -15.16 -8.13 11.50
C GLY A 279 -14.86 -7.80 10.05
N THR A 280 -15.57 -8.42 9.13
CA THR A 280 -15.53 -8.03 7.71
C THR A 280 -16.12 -6.63 7.54
N MET A 281 -15.55 -5.85 6.63
CA MET A 281 -16.09 -4.54 6.26
C MET A 281 -16.51 -4.56 4.79
N THR A 282 -17.79 -4.26 4.55
CA THR A 282 -18.32 -4.11 3.19
C THR A 282 -18.85 -2.69 3.04
N VAL A 283 -18.29 -1.95 2.08
CA VAL A 283 -18.72 -0.59 1.78
C VAL A 283 -19.11 -0.50 0.32
N THR A 284 -20.30 -0.01 0.08
CA THR A 284 -20.83 0.05 -1.27
C THR A 284 -21.58 1.36 -1.49
N ASP A 285 -21.61 1.83 -2.71
CA ASP A 285 -22.22 3.08 -3.16
C ASP A 285 -21.45 4.37 -2.84
N PRO A 286 -21.61 5.40 -3.67
CA PRO A 286 -20.95 6.70 -3.48
C PRO A 286 -21.33 7.35 -2.15
N GLU A 287 -20.39 8.09 -1.58
CA GLU A 287 -20.50 8.77 -0.29
C GLU A 287 -20.61 7.81 0.92
N SER A 288 -20.61 6.45 0.73
CA SER A 288 -20.57 5.49 1.83
C SER A 288 -19.18 5.38 2.41
N MET A 289 -19.05 5.46 3.73
CA MET A 289 -17.77 5.35 4.45
C MET A 289 -17.84 4.26 5.53
N GLY A 290 -16.89 3.31 5.49
CA GLY A 290 -16.80 2.28 6.53
C GLY A 290 -16.37 2.89 7.86
N ILE A 291 -15.21 3.54 7.87
CA ILE A 291 -14.63 4.21 9.03
C ILE A 291 -14.19 5.61 8.62
N GLN A 292 -14.67 6.63 9.30
CA GLN A 292 -14.22 8.02 9.16
C GLN A 292 -13.68 8.53 10.48
N ILE A 293 -12.52 9.20 10.45
CA ILE A 293 -11.95 9.86 11.62
C ILE A 293 -11.47 11.26 11.23
N ASP A 294 -12.01 12.26 11.91
CA ASP A 294 -11.60 13.66 11.79
C ASP A 294 -10.78 14.07 13.03
N GLY A 295 -9.46 13.91 12.97
CA GLY A 295 -8.55 14.26 14.06
C GLY A 295 -7.13 13.73 13.86
N ASP A 296 -6.17 14.39 14.52
CA ASP A 296 -4.76 14.03 14.44
C ASP A 296 -4.45 12.77 15.25
N LYS A 297 -3.41 12.05 14.83
CA LYS A 297 -2.87 10.84 15.50
C LYS A 297 -3.89 9.70 15.62
N ALA A 298 -4.81 9.66 14.68
CA ALA A 298 -5.77 8.57 14.60
C ALA A 298 -5.09 7.23 14.26
N ILE A 299 -5.63 6.14 14.79
CA ILE A 299 -5.16 4.77 14.50
C ILE A 299 -6.35 3.93 14.10
N VAL A 300 -6.27 3.30 12.92
CA VAL A 300 -7.24 2.30 12.47
C VAL A 300 -6.52 0.96 12.28
N ASN A 301 -7.02 -0.09 12.91
CA ASN A 301 -6.56 -1.45 12.76
C ASN A 301 -7.66 -2.27 12.10
N ASN A 302 -7.50 -2.61 10.82
CA ASN A 302 -8.39 -3.51 10.07
C ASN A 302 -7.79 -4.92 10.07
N GLU A 303 -8.30 -5.79 10.95
CA GLU A 303 -7.90 -7.20 11.01
C GLU A 303 -8.75 -8.07 10.07
N GLY A 304 -10.02 -7.71 9.86
CA GLY A 304 -10.94 -8.39 8.96
C GLY A 304 -10.74 -8.06 7.49
N GLU A 305 -11.37 -8.83 6.61
CA GLU A 305 -11.39 -8.54 5.17
C GLU A 305 -12.22 -7.27 4.89
N SER A 306 -11.75 -6.45 3.96
CA SER A 306 -12.44 -5.24 3.51
C SER A 306 -12.80 -5.34 2.04
N THR A 307 -14.07 -5.11 1.69
CA THR A 307 -14.57 -5.07 0.32
C THR A 307 -15.24 -3.73 0.05
N ILE A 308 -14.67 -2.97 -0.87
CA ILE A 308 -15.13 -1.62 -1.19
C ILE A 308 -15.51 -1.56 -2.66
N THR A 309 -16.73 -1.12 -2.97
CA THR A 309 -17.24 -1.13 -4.33
C THR A 309 -18.07 0.11 -4.66
N ASN A 310 -18.27 0.35 -5.96
CA ASN A 310 -19.22 1.36 -6.48
C ASN A 310 -19.02 2.78 -5.93
N GLY A 311 -17.80 3.22 -5.66
CA GLY A 311 -17.51 4.57 -5.18
C GLY A 311 -17.56 4.74 -3.66
N GLY A 312 -17.54 3.65 -2.90
CA GLY A 312 -17.40 3.69 -1.43
C GLY A 312 -15.98 3.94 -0.96
N THR A 313 -15.82 4.38 0.29
CA THR A 313 -14.52 4.52 0.97
C THR A 313 -14.47 3.60 2.19
N GLY A 314 -13.49 2.71 2.24
CA GLY A 314 -13.34 1.78 3.36
C GLY A 314 -12.96 2.50 4.65
N THR A 315 -11.81 3.15 4.66
CA THR A 315 -11.29 3.93 5.79
C THR A 315 -10.86 5.30 5.31
N GLN A 316 -11.34 6.36 5.93
CA GLN A 316 -10.89 7.74 5.71
C GLN A 316 -10.40 8.36 7.01
N ILE A 317 -9.20 8.95 7.01
CA ILE A 317 -8.65 9.67 8.16
C ILE A 317 -8.25 11.07 7.72
N ASN A 318 -8.87 12.08 8.30
CA ASN A 318 -8.56 13.49 8.07
C ASN A 318 -7.77 14.05 9.26
N GLY A 319 -6.44 13.95 9.21
CA GLY A 319 -5.57 14.44 10.29
C GLY A 319 -4.11 14.06 10.08
N ASP A 320 -3.22 14.83 10.72
CA ASP A 320 -1.79 14.59 10.70
C ASP A 320 -1.38 13.41 11.61
N ASP A 321 -0.23 12.81 11.33
CA ASP A 321 0.34 11.69 12.11
C ASP A 321 -0.57 10.45 12.21
N ALA A 322 -1.49 10.28 11.26
CA ALA A 322 -2.44 9.16 11.22
C ALA A 322 -1.79 7.82 10.85
N THR A 323 -2.35 6.73 11.34
CA THR A 323 -1.87 5.38 11.01
C THR A 323 -3.04 4.44 10.68
N ALA A 324 -2.98 3.77 9.53
CA ALA A 324 -3.89 2.68 9.17
C ALA A 324 -3.09 1.37 9.03
N ASN A 325 -3.50 0.33 9.76
CA ASN A 325 -2.93 -1.01 9.72
C ASN A 325 -3.96 -1.95 9.10
N ASN A 326 -3.73 -2.41 7.88
CA ASN A 326 -4.60 -3.32 7.14
C ASN A 326 -4.00 -4.72 7.17
N ASN A 327 -4.39 -5.53 8.15
CA ASN A 327 -3.90 -6.90 8.30
C ASN A 327 -4.74 -7.90 7.48
N GLY A 328 -6.02 -7.59 7.28
CA GLY A 328 -6.91 -8.37 6.42
C GLY A 328 -6.74 -8.03 4.94
N LYS A 329 -7.29 -8.89 4.09
CA LYS A 329 -7.34 -8.63 2.65
C LYS A 329 -8.21 -7.40 2.36
N THR A 330 -7.73 -6.50 1.50
CA THR A 330 -8.48 -5.36 0.99
C THR A 330 -8.79 -5.56 -0.50
N THR A 331 -10.05 -5.53 -0.88
CA THR A 331 -10.51 -5.58 -2.27
C THR A 331 -11.24 -4.28 -2.60
N VAL A 332 -10.77 -3.60 -3.63
CA VAL A 332 -11.35 -2.34 -4.11
C VAL A 332 -11.75 -2.52 -5.58
N ASP A 333 -13.03 -2.36 -5.88
CA ASP A 333 -13.55 -2.51 -7.23
C ASP A 333 -14.51 -1.38 -7.61
N GLY A 334 -14.26 -0.81 -8.73
CA GLY A 334 -15.09 0.24 -9.30
C GLY A 334 -14.56 1.65 -9.14
N LYS A 335 -14.93 2.47 -10.09
CA LYS A 335 -14.52 3.86 -10.16
C LYS A 335 -14.88 4.64 -8.89
N ASP A 336 -13.98 5.50 -8.49
CA ASP A 336 -14.09 6.35 -7.30
C ASP A 336 -14.18 5.56 -5.97
N SER A 337 -13.92 4.22 -5.98
CA SER A 337 -13.80 3.42 -4.75
C SER A 337 -12.41 3.56 -4.15
N THR A 338 -12.31 3.75 -2.82
CA THR A 338 -11.03 3.88 -2.12
C THR A 338 -10.96 2.93 -0.92
N GLY A 339 -9.91 2.13 -0.85
CA GLY A 339 -9.70 1.21 0.27
C GLY A 339 -9.35 1.96 1.57
N THR A 340 -8.23 2.68 1.56
CA THR A 340 -7.76 3.51 2.68
C THR A 340 -7.33 4.87 2.18
N GLU A 341 -7.90 5.91 2.74
CA GLU A 341 -7.60 7.31 2.44
C GLU A 341 -7.06 8.02 3.68
N ILE A 342 -5.95 8.74 3.57
CA ILE A 342 -5.41 9.58 4.64
C ILE A 342 -5.16 10.98 4.09
N ASN A 343 -5.83 11.98 4.66
CA ASN A 343 -5.68 13.39 4.33
C ASN A 343 -4.94 14.11 5.46
N GLY A 344 -3.61 14.14 5.39
CA GLY A 344 -2.76 14.76 6.41
C GLY A 344 -1.29 14.39 6.25
N ASN A 345 -0.41 15.19 6.84
CA ASN A 345 1.03 14.97 6.81
C ASN A 345 1.45 13.82 7.73
N ASN A 346 2.58 13.19 7.41
CA ASN A 346 3.13 12.05 8.15
C ASN A 346 2.15 10.86 8.22
N GLY A 347 1.20 10.77 7.28
CA GLY A 347 0.29 9.64 7.18
C GLY A 347 1.05 8.32 7.01
N LYS A 348 0.62 7.27 7.70
CA LYS A 348 1.24 5.95 7.59
C LYS A 348 0.20 4.86 7.30
N VAL A 349 0.45 4.05 6.27
CA VAL A 349 -0.32 2.83 6.00
C VAL A 349 0.60 1.62 6.07
N ILE A 350 0.20 0.59 6.81
CA ILE A 350 0.82 -0.73 6.80
C ILE A 350 -0.21 -1.70 6.20
N GLN A 351 0.11 -2.26 5.04
CA GLN A 351 -0.70 -3.22 4.33
C GLN A 351 -0.06 -4.60 4.45
N ASP A 352 -0.41 -5.35 5.49
CA ASP A 352 0.08 -6.71 5.71
C ASP A 352 -0.75 -7.75 4.94
N GLY A 353 -2.06 -7.50 4.75
CA GLY A 353 -2.95 -8.32 3.93
C GLY A 353 -2.80 -8.04 2.43
N ASP A 354 -3.34 -8.93 1.59
CA ASP A 354 -3.35 -8.73 0.15
C ASP A 354 -4.20 -7.51 -0.25
N LEU A 355 -3.79 -6.82 -1.30
CA LEU A 355 -4.46 -5.65 -1.87
C LEU A 355 -4.84 -5.92 -3.34
N ASP A 356 -6.13 -6.09 -3.60
CA ASP A 356 -6.67 -6.28 -4.95
C ASP A 356 -7.43 -5.03 -5.39
N VAL A 357 -7.02 -4.41 -6.49
CA VAL A 357 -7.63 -3.17 -7.01
C VAL A 357 -8.04 -3.34 -8.47
N SER A 358 -9.28 -2.99 -8.77
CA SER A 358 -9.85 -3.11 -10.11
C SER A 358 -10.90 -2.03 -10.42
N GLY A 359 -11.34 -1.97 -11.66
CA GLY A 359 -12.47 -1.13 -12.08
C GLY A 359 -12.26 0.39 -11.95
N GLY A 360 -11.01 0.87 -11.83
CA GLY A 360 -10.68 2.28 -11.62
C GLY A 360 -10.72 2.72 -10.15
N GLY A 361 -10.56 1.78 -9.22
CA GLY A 361 -10.46 2.08 -7.79
C GLY A 361 -9.03 2.40 -7.33
N HIS A 362 -8.92 2.98 -6.13
CA HIS A 362 -7.65 3.25 -5.44
C HIS A 362 -7.55 2.37 -4.19
N GLY A 363 -6.46 1.61 -4.07
CA GLY A 363 -6.25 0.76 -2.90
C GLY A 363 -5.90 1.56 -1.66
N ILE A 364 -4.84 2.34 -1.75
CA ILE A 364 -4.36 3.28 -0.72
C ILE A 364 -4.18 4.63 -1.39
N ASP A 365 -4.75 5.68 -0.81
CA ASP A 365 -4.64 7.07 -1.26
C ASP A 365 -4.22 7.97 -0.10
N ILE A 366 -3.06 8.61 -0.20
CA ILE A 366 -2.57 9.51 0.85
C ILE A 366 -2.29 10.89 0.25
N THR A 367 -2.93 11.91 0.81
CA THR A 367 -2.65 13.31 0.49
C THR A 367 -1.95 13.97 1.66
N GLY A 368 -0.66 14.29 1.50
CA GLY A 368 0.15 14.97 2.51
C GLY A 368 1.64 14.61 2.43
N ASP A 369 2.46 15.49 2.96
CA ASP A 369 3.92 15.35 2.93
C ASP A 369 4.42 14.28 3.92
N SER A 370 5.58 13.70 3.59
CA SER A 370 6.27 12.73 4.45
C SER A 370 5.47 11.46 4.74
N ALA A 371 4.55 11.11 3.87
CA ALA A 371 3.76 9.89 3.98
C ALA A 371 4.62 8.63 3.88
N THR A 372 4.22 7.57 4.54
CA THR A 372 4.88 6.26 4.47
C THR A 372 3.87 5.14 4.21
N VAL A 373 4.10 4.34 3.20
CA VAL A 373 3.34 3.10 2.95
C VAL A 373 4.28 1.91 3.03
N ASP A 374 3.95 0.94 3.90
CA ASP A 374 4.65 -0.34 4.01
C ASP A 374 3.70 -1.44 3.49
N ASN A 375 3.83 -1.85 2.23
CA ASN A 375 3.07 -2.95 1.65
C ASN A 375 3.84 -4.27 1.73
N LYS A 376 3.35 -5.23 2.52
CA LYS A 376 3.94 -6.56 2.69
C LYS A 376 3.10 -7.66 2.06
N GLY A 377 1.79 -7.40 1.86
CA GLY A 377 0.90 -8.29 1.15
C GLY A 377 1.12 -8.29 -0.36
N THR A 378 0.53 -9.24 -1.04
CA THR A 378 0.48 -9.24 -2.51
C THR A 378 -0.38 -8.09 -3.00
N MET A 379 0.10 -7.34 -3.99
CA MET A 379 -0.67 -6.29 -4.64
C MET A 379 -1.05 -6.71 -6.06
N THR A 380 -2.35 -6.75 -6.36
CA THR A 380 -2.86 -6.99 -7.70
C THR A 380 -3.63 -5.76 -8.18
N VAL A 381 -3.19 -5.16 -9.27
CA VAL A 381 -3.85 -4.00 -9.86
C VAL A 381 -4.23 -4.30 -11.29
N THR A 382 -5.49 -4.12 -11.60
CA THR A 382 -6.05 -4.48 -12.90
C THR A 382 -6.99 -3.39 -13.39
N ASP A 383 -7.06 -3.21 -14.69
CA ASP A 383 -7.90 -2.23 -15.40
C ASP A 383 -7.40 -0.77 -15.38
N PRO A 384 -7.74 -0.02 -16.42
CA PRO A 384 -7.37 1.39 -16.51
C PRO A 384 -7.89 2.23 -15.33
N GLU A 385 -7.17 3.25 -14.96
CA GLU A 385 -7.45 4.15 -13.84
C GLU A 385 -7.37 3.47 -12.44
N SER A 386 -7.11 2.14 -12.35
CA SER A 386 -6.88 1.47 -11.07
C SER A 386 -5.48 1.77 -10.54
N ILE A 387 -5.38 2.19 -9.28
CA ILE A 387 -4.11 2.51 -8.61
C ILE A 387 -4.00 1.71 -7.31
N GLY A 388 -2.93 0.93 -7.17
CA GLY A 388 -2.69 0.18 -5.95
C GLY A 388 -2.38 1.10 -4.77
N ILE A 389 -1.35 1.94 -4.92
CA ILE A 389 -0.91 2.91 -3.90
C ILE A 389 -0.71 4.25 -4.60
N GLN A 390 -1.42 5.28 -4.16
CA GLN A 390 -1.25 6.67 -4.56
C GLN A 390 -0.77 7.50 -3.38
N VAL A 391 0.23 8.35 -3.58
CA VAL A 391 0.68 9.32 -2.59
C VAL A 391 0.89 10.68 -3.26
N ASP A 392 0.14 11.67 -2.82
CA ASP A 392 0.24 13.05 -3.28
C ASP A 392 0.89 13.92 -2.18
N GLY A 393 2.23 14.04 -2.24
CA GLY A 393 3.01 14.83 -1.28
C GLY A 393 4.51 14.63 -1.42
N ASP A 394 5.26 15.61 -0.92
CA ASP A 394 6.71 15.58 -0.96
C ASP A 394 7.30 14.63 0.10
N GLN A 395 8.50 14.11 -0.18
CA GLN A 395 9.25 13.23 0.72
C GLN A 395 8.53 11.93 1.10
N ALA A 396 7.61 11.49 0.25
CA ALA A 396 6.89 10.23 0.43
C ALA A 396 7.83 9.02 0.34
N VAL A 397 7.53 7.96 1.12
CA VAL A 397 8.24 6.70 1.07
C VAL A 397 7.24 5.54 0.91
N VAL A 398 7.39 4.78 -0.16
CA VAL A 398 6.61 3.55 -0.38
C VAL A 398 7.56 2.35 -0.37
N ASN A 399 7.29 1.38 0.50
CA ASN A 399 8.03 0.14 0.61
C ASN A 399 7.14 -1.02 0.16
N ASN A 400 7.42 -1.60 -1.01
CA ASN A 400 6.75 -2.79 -1.52
C ASN A 400 7.62 -4.03 -1.23
N GLU A 401 7.31 -4.75 -0.15
CA GLU A 401 7.98 -5.99 0.21
C GLU A 401 7.29 -7.22 -0.43
N GLY A 402 5.98 -7.14 -0.66
CA GLY A 402 5.18 -8.17 -1.31
C GLY A 402 5.33 -8.19 -2.83
N GLU A 403 4.82 -9.26 -3.46
CA GLU A 403 4.75 -9.34 -4.91
C GLU A 403 3.72 -8.36 -5.47
N SER A 404 4.02 -7.72 -6.60
CA SER A 404 3.11 -6.80 -7.28
C SER A 404 2.82 -7.30 -8.71
N ALA A 405 1.54 -7.43 -9.05
CA ALA A 405 1.08 -7.81 -10.38
C ALA A 405 0.16 -6.72 -10.95
N ILE A 406 0.62 -6.05 -11.99
CA ILE A 406 -0.08 -4.91 -12.60
C ILE A 406 -0.43 -5.26 -14.04
N THR A 407 -1.70 -5.15 -14.41
CA THR A 407 -2.19 -5.58 -15.71
C THR A 407 -3.23 -4.62 -16.29
N ASN A 408 -3.46 -4.72 -17.60
CA ASN A 408 -4.57 -4.06 -18.30
C ASN A 408 -4.67 -2.53 -18.11
N GLY A 409 -3.57 -1.84 -17.96
CA GLY A 409 -3.55 -0.37 -17.81
C GLY A 409 -3.63 0.13 -16.37
N GLY A 410 -3.46 -0.74 -15.38
CA GLY A 410 -3.36 -0.34 -13.97
C GLY A 410 -2.01 0.26 -13.60
N THR A 411 -1.95 1.01 -12.49
CA THR A 411 -0.73 1.54 -11.90
C THR A 411 -0.51 0.93 -10.51
N GLY A 412 0.63 0.29 -10.29
CA GLY A 412 0.95 -0.33 -9.01
C GLY A 412 1.16 0.71 -7.90
N THR A 413 2.17 1.56 -8.07
CA THR A 413 2.50 2.65 -7.14
C THR A 413 2.64 3.95 -7.92
N GLN A 414 1.94 5.00 -7.51
CA GLN A 414 2.03 6.34 -8.05
C GLN A 414 2.39 7.34 -6.95
N ILE A 415 3.45 8.13 -7.14
CA ILE A 415 3.85 9.16 -6.19
C ILE A 415 3.97 10.50 -6.92
N ASN A 416 3.18 11.47 -6.50
CA ASN A 416 3.17 12.83 -7.05
C ASN A 416 3.81 13.78 -6.02
N GLY A 417 5.14 13.92 -6.06
CA GLY A 417 5.86 14.80 -5.14
C GLY A 417 7.37 14.76 -5.33
N ASP A 418 8.04 15.80 -4.87
CA ASP A 418 9.50 15.90 -4.90
C ASP A 418 10.15 15.07 -3.78
N ASP A 419 11.41 14.67 -3.98
CA ASP A 419 12.21 13.91 -3.00
C ASP A 419 11.58 12.56 -2.58
N ALA A 420 10.69 12.00 -3.39
CA ALA A 420 9.99 10.75 -3.12
C ALA A 420 10.89 9.51 -3.28
N THR A 421 10.61 8.45 -2.53
CA THR A 421 11.34 7.18 -2.62
C THR A 421 10.38 5.98 -2.70
N ALA A 422 10.57 5.12 -3.71
CA ALA A 422 9.94 3.82 -3.81
C ALA A 422 10.98 2.70 -3.66
N ASN A 423 10.77 1.79 -2.72
CA ASN A 423 11.61 0.63 -2.47
C ASN A 423 10.83 -0.64 -2.85
N ASN A 424 11.16 -1.25 -3.98
CA ASN A 424 10.51 -2.45 -4.48
C ASN A 424 11.38 -3.68 -4.16
N ASN A 425 11.15 -4.28 -3.00
CA ASN A 425 11.89 -5.47 -2.54
C ASN A 425 11.24 -6.77 -3.05
N GLY A 426 9.94 -6.77 -3.25
CA GLY A 426 9.20 -7.87 -3.85
C GLY A 426 9.31 -7.90 -5.37
N LYS A 427 8.89 -9.01 -5.97
CA LYS A 427 8.81 -9.13 -7.42
C LYS A 427 7.72 -8.21 -7.97
N THR A 428 8.04 -7.45 -9.02
CA THR A 428 7.08 -6.64 -9.76
C THR A 428 6.88 -7.22 -11.16
N THR A 429 5.64 -7.53 -11.53
CA THR A 429 5.25 -7.99 -12.86
C THR A 429 4.30 -6.96 -13.47
N VAL A 430 4.64 -6.45 -14.64
CA VAL A 430 3.83 -5.47 -15.38
C VAL A 430 3.51 -6.05 -16.75
N ASP A 431 2.23 -6.24 -17.04
CA ASP A 431 1.78 -6.79 -18.31
C ASP A 431 0.62 -5.98 -18.90
N GLY A 432 0.78 -5.63 -20.13
CA GLY A 432 -0.24 -4.92 -20.89
C GLY A 432 0.05 -3.45 -21.11
N LYS A 433 -0.51 -2.95 -22.20
CA LYS A 433 -0.35 -1.56 -22.60
C LYS A 433 -0.90 -0.62 -21.53
N ASP A 434 -0.21 0.48 -21.36
CA ASP A 434 -0.52 1.54 -20.40
C ASP A 434 -0.48 1.07 -18.91
N SER A 435 0.03 -0.16 -18.62
CA SER A 435 0.29 -0.62 -17.26
C SER A 435 1.61 -0.06 -16.74
N THR A 436 1.65 0.43 -15.51
CA THR A 436 2.87 0.97 -14.89
C THR A 436 3.12 0.34 -13.51
N GLY A 437 4.32 -0.19 -13.29
CA GLY A 437 4.69 -0.77 -12.00
C GLY A 437 4.86 0.29 -10.92
N THR A 438 5.79 1.23 -11.14
CA THR A 438 6.05 2.37 -10.24
C THR A 438 6.18 3.64 -11.06
N GLU A 439 5.38 4.64 -10.74
CA GLU A 439 5.39 5.97 -11.34
C GLU A 439 5.77 7.01 -10.28
N ILE A 440 6.70 7.91 -10.61
CA ILE A 440 7.03 9.07 -9.77
C ILE A 440 6.98 10.34 -10.63
N ALA A 441 6.09 11.24 -10.28
CA ALA A 441 5.97 12.56 -10.90
C ALA A 441 6.50 13.64 -9.94
N GLY A 442 7.82 13.90 -10.01
CA GLY A 442 8.49 14.88 -9.14
C GLY A 442 10.01 14.85 -9.31
N ASN A 443 10.68 15.89 -8.86
CA ASN A 443 12.13 15.99 -8.92
C ASN A 443 12.80 15.18 -7.78
N ASN A 444 14.04 14.76 -8.00
CA ASN A 444 14.83 13.97 -7.07
C ASN A 444 14.16 12.63 -6.71
N GLY A 445 13.23 12.15 -7.51
CA GLY A 445 12.58 10.86 -7.31
C GLY A 445 13.60 9.72 -7.26
N LYS A 446 13.42 8.79 -6.34
CA LYS A 446 14.31 7.63 -6.18
C LYS A 446 13.53 6.32 -6.20
N VAL A 447 13.97 5.38 -7.04
CA VAL A 447 13.48 3.99 -7.00
C VAL A 447 14.62 3.03 -6.69
N ILE A 448 14.43 2.15 -5.72
CA ILE A 448 15.32 1.02 -5.45
C ILE A 448 14.54 -0.25 -5.81
N GLN A 449 15.01 -0.95 -6.83
CA GLN A 449 14.42 -2.20 -7.32
C GLN A 449 15.34 -3.36 -6.92
N ASP A 450 15.13 -3.89 -5.72
CA ASP A 450 15.88 -5.06 -5.21
C ASP A 450 15.23 -6.37 -5.66
N GLY A 451 13.90 -6.41 -5.83
CA GLY A 451 13.16 -7.54 -6.39
C GLY A 451 13.26 -7.65 -7.90
N ASP A 452 12.84 -8.78 -8.46
CA ASP A 452 12.80 -8.96 -9.91
C ASP A 452 11.74 -8.07 -10.56
N LEU A 453 12.03 -7.55 -11.76
CA LEU A 453 11.16 -6.72 -12.56
C LEU A 453 10.90 -7.38 -13.92
N ASP A 454 9.67 -7.87 -14.12
CA ASP A 454 9.22 -8.47 -15.37
C ASP A 454 8.22 -7.55 -16.09
N VAL A 455 8.54 -7.11 -17.30
CA VAL A 455 7.72 -6.17 -18.09
C VAL A 455 7.38 -6.74 -19.45
N SER A 456 6.09 -6.74 -19.80
CA SER A 456 5.59 -7.30 -21.05
C SER A 456 4.36 -6.53 -21.57
N GLY A 457 3.91 -6.88 -22.77
CA GLY A 457 2.65 -6.39 -23.33
C GLY A 457 2.58 -4.88 -23.60
N GLY A 458 3.70 -4.17 -23.62
CA GLY A 458 3.75 -2.71 -23.78
C GLY A 458 3.65 -1.92 -22.48
N GLY A 459 3.89 -2.55 -21.33
CA GLY A 459 3.90 -1.90 -20.02
C GLY A 459 5.22 -1.21 -19.70
N HIS A 460 5.19 -0.36 -18.66
CA HIS A 460 6.36 0.31 -18.08
C HIS A 460 6.63 -0.23 -16.67
N GLY A 461 7.85 -0.69 -16.41
CA GLY A 461 8.23 -1.18 -15.09
C GLY A 461 8.36 -0.04 -14.08
N ILE A 462 9.23 0.92 -14.39
CA ILE A 462 9.47 2.14 -13.62
C ILE A 462 9.38 3.32 -14.59
N ASP A 463 8.55 4.31 -14.26
CA ASP A 463 8.39 5.55 -15.04
C ASP A 463 8.56 6.77 -14.13
N ILE A 464 9.55 7.62 -14.42
CA ILE A 464 9.82 8.81 -13.61
C ILE A 464 9.79 10.05 -14.50
N THR A 465 8.92 10.99 -14.16
CA THR A 465 8.87 12.31 -14.77
C THR A 465 9.41 13.35 -13.80
N GLY A 466 10.64 13.80 -13.99
CA GLY A 466 11.26 14.82 -13.14
C GLY A 466 12.78 14.80 -13.21
N ASP A 467 13.38 15.92 -12.86
CA ASP A 467 14.83 16.08 -12.92
C ASP A 467 15.54 15.40 -11.74
N SER A 468 16.81 15.05 -11.96
CA SER A 468 17.69 14.49 -10.94
C SER A 468 17.21 13.14 -10.34
N ALA A 469 16.39 12.42 -11.08
CA ALA A 469 15.91 11.11 -10.67
C ALA A 469 17.02 10.06 -10.54
N THR A 470 16.87 9.11 -9.64
CA THR A 470 17.82 8.00 -9.46
C THR A 470 17.08 6.68 -9.41
N VAL A 471 17.49 5.70 -10.22
CA VAL A 471 17.02 4.32 -10.15
C VAL A 471 18.19 3.40 -9.86
N ASP A 472 18.10 2.63 -8.78
CA ASP A 472 19.06 1.58 -8.40
C ASP A 472 18.40 0.21 -8.63
N ASN A 473 18.64 -0.44 -9.77
CA ASN A 473 18.14 -1.78 -10.07
C ASN A 473 19.19 -2.85 -9.71
N LYS A 474 18.90 -3.66 -8.70
CA LYS A 474 19.73 -4.77 -8.25
C LYS A 474 19.12 -6.13 -8.55
N GLY A 475 17.79 -6.17 -8.71
CA GLY A 475 17.06 -7.36 -9.11
C GLY A 475 17.25 -7.73 -10.58
N THR A 476 16.76 -8.87 -10.98
CA THR A 476 16.71 -9.28 -12.39
C THR A 476 15.66 -8.44 -13.12
N MET A 477 16.02 -7.90 -14.28
CA MET A 477 15.06 -7.20 -15.14
C MET A 477 14.82 -7.99 -16.42
N THR A 478 13.57 -8.35 -16.69
CA THR A 478 13.15 -9.00 -17.94
C THR A 478 12.17 -8.08 -18.67
N VAL A 479 12.50 -7.68 -19.88
CA VAL A 479 11.63 -6.83 -20.70
C VAL A 479 11.38 -7.54 -22.02
N THR A 480 10.11 -7.72 -22.33
CA THR A 480 9.72 -8.43 -23.54
C THR A 480 8.57 -7.72 -24.24
N ASP A 481 8.49 -7.85 -25.54
CA ASP A 481 7.48 -7.28 -26.42
C ASP A 481 7.67 -5.80 -26.78
N PRO A 482 7.20 -5.39 -27.97
CA PRO A 482 7.28 -4.00 -28.40
C PRO A 482 6.57 -3.04 -27.46
N GLU A 483 7.10 -1.83 -27.34
CA GLU A 483 6.61 -0.78 -26.45
C GLU A 483 6.81 -1.05 -24.96
N SER A 484 7.25 -2.26 -24.54
CA SER A 484 7.60 -2.54 -23.15
C SER A 484 8.91 -1.84 -22.77
N ILE A 485 8.90 -1.12 -21.63
CA ILE A 485 10.07 -0.40 -21.10
C ILE A 485 10.31 -0.81 -19.65
N GLY A 486 11.51 -1.30 -19.36
CA GLY A 486 11.88 -1.66 -17.98
C GLY A 486 11.96 -0.44 -17.07
N ILE A 487 12.79 0.55 -17.47
CA ILE A 487 12.99 1.81 -16.75
C ILE A 487 12.90 2.96 -17.75
N GLN A 488 11.97 3.88 -17.55
CA GLN A 488 11.85 5.14 -18.29
C GLN A 488 12.08 6.32 -17.36
N ILE A 489 12.85 7.31 -17.82
CA ILE A 489 13.02 8.58 -17.10
C ILE A 489 12.91 9.74 -18.10
N ASP A 490 11.96 10.62 -17.86
CA ASP A 490 11.74 11.84 -18.61
C ASP A 490 12.17 13.05 -17.76
N GLY A 491 13.50 13.31 -17.68
CA GLY A 491 14.06 14.41 -16.91
C GLY A 491 15.56 14.54 -17.08
N ASP A 492 16.08 15.73 -16.82
CA ASP A 492 17.51 16.02 -16.90
C ASP A 492 18.26 15.50 -15.66
N GLN A 493 19.56 15.21 -15.80
CA GLN A 493 20.46 14.78 -14.73
C GLN A 493 20.09 13.43 -14.08
N ALA A 494 19.34 12.61 -14.79
CA ALA A 494 18.93 11.29 -14.30
C ALA A 494 20.12 10.31 -14.14
N ILE A 495 20.03 9.43 -13.15
CA ILE A 495 21.02 8.37 -12.91
C ILE A 495 20.30 7.03 -12.84
N VAL A 496 20.70 6.08 -13.68
CA VAL A 496 20.26 4.68 -13.59
C VAL A 496 21.45 3.78 -13.30
N ASN A 497 21.37 2.99 -12.23
CA ASN A 497 22.38 2.00 -11.86
C ASN A 497 21.77 0.60 -12.03
N ASN A 498 22.13 -0.11 -13.10
CA ASN A 498 21.75 -1.50 -13.33
C ASN A 498 22.87 -2.42 -12.83
N GLU A 499 22.70 -2.96 -11.64
CA GLU A 499 23.63 -3.91 -11.03
C GLU A 499 23.20 -5.37 -11.28
N GLY A 500 21.89 -5.61 -11.42
CA GLY A 500 21.29 -6.91 -11.69
C GLY A 500 21.45 -7.40 -13.11
N GLU A 501 21.02 -8.64 -13.37
CA GLU A 501 20.97 -9.21 -14.72
C GLU A 501 19.78 -8.63 -15.49
N SER A 502 19.99 -8.18 -16.72
CA SER A 502 18.94 -7.63 -17.60
C SER A 502 18.80 -8.48 -18.87
N THR A 503 17.58 -8.90 -19.19
CA THR A 503 17.24 -9.62 -20.39
C THR A 503 16.15 -8.88 -21.16
N ILE A 504 16.46 -8.42 -22.37
CA ILE A 504 15.56 -7.63 -23.20
C ILE A 504 15.33 -8.36 -24.52
N THR A 505 14.08 -8.61 -24.87
CA THR A 505 13.73 -9.41 -26.05
C THR A 505 12.53 -8.84 -26.81
N ASN A 506 12.34 -9.32 -28.04
CA ASN A 506 11.13 -9.10 -28.86
C ASN A 506 10.73 -7.61 -29.07
N GLY A 507 11.68 -6.71 -29.10
CA GLY A 507 11.41 -5.27 -29.33
C GLY A 507 11.26 -4.43 -28.08
N GLY A 508 11.49 -5.00 -26.88
CA GLY A 508 11.49 -4.27 -25.63
C GLY A 508 12.68 -3.33 -25.46
N THR A 509 12.56 -2.39 -24.55
CA THR A 509 13.65 -1.46 -24.14
C THR A 509 13.95 -1.65 -22.65
N GLY A 510 15.18 -1.97 -22.31
CA GLY A 510 15.58 -2.16 -20.92
C GLY A 510 15.55 -0.86 -20.13
N THR A 511 16.35 0.13 -20.54
CA THR A 511 16.41 1.46 -19.92
C THR A 511 16.29 2.53 -20.99
N GLN A 512 15.39 3.48 -20.82
CA GLN A 512 15.22 4.67 -21.67
C GLN A 512 15.31 5.94 -20.84
N ILE A 513 16.19 6.87 -21.22
CA ILE A 513 16.32 8.18 -20.58
C ILE A 513 16.17 9.27 -21.63
N ASN A 514 15.17 10.11 -21.48
CA ASN A 514 14.85 11.19 -22.41
C ASN A 514 15.25 12.58 -21.86
N GLY A 515 16.43 12.68 -21.23
CA GLY A 515 16.91 13.92 -20.62
C GLY A 515 18.37 14.20 -20.92
N ASN A 516 18.81 15.43 -20.67
CA ASN A 516 20.20 15.84 -20.80
C ASN A 516 21.01 15.52 -19.54
N ASP A 517 22.33 15.47 -19.66
CA ASP A 517 23.25 15.21 -18.57
C ASP A 517 22.99 13.89 -17.82
N ALA A 518 22.31 12.95 -18.45
CA ALA A 518 21.92 11.68 -17.86
C ALA A 518 23.08 10.67 -17.81
N THR A 519 23.03 9.77 -16.82
CA THR A 519 24.03 8.70 -16.67
C THR A 519 23.38 7.34 -16.47
N ALA A 520 23.75 6.37 -17.32
CA ALA A 520 23.36 4.96 -17.13
C ALA A 520 24.63 4.14 -16.81
N ASN A 521 24.65 3.49 -15.66
CA ASN A 521 25.70 2.61 -15.17
C ASN A 521 25.22 1.15 -15.23
N ASN A 522 25.74 0.36 -16.17
CA ASN A 522 25.40 -1.05 -16.33
C ASN A 522 26.57 -1.91 -15.84
N SER A 523 26.53 -2.34 -14.60
CA SER A 523 27.53 -3.21 -14.00
C SER A 523 27.12 -4.69 -13.99
N GLY A 524 25.84 -4.97 -14.14
CA GLY A 524 25.29 -6.30 -14.30
C GLY A 524 25.48 -6.88 -15.70
N LYS A 525 25.05 -8.11 -15.90
CA LYS A 525 25.01 -8.76 -17.21
C LYS A 525 23.77 -8.30 -17.97
N THR A 526 23.96 -7.79 -19.19
CA THR A 526 22.86 -7.39 -20.08
C THR A 526 22.82 -8.29 -21.33
N THR A 527 21.68 -8.89 -21.61
CA THR A 527 21.41 -9.66 -22.83
C THR A 527 20.28 -8.98 -23.61
N VAL A 528 20.53 -8.66 -24.87
CA VAL A 528 19.56 -8.01 -25.76
C VAL A 528 19.39 -8.88 -27.01
N ASP A 529 18.21 -9.37 -27.27
CA ASP A 529 17.93 -10.26 -28.38
C ASP A 529 16.66 -9.86 -29.13
N GLY A 530 16.73 -9.97 -30.42
CA GLY A 530 15.59 -9.71 -31.30
C GLY A 530 15.57 -8.30 -31.88
N LYS A 531 15.00 -8.25 -33.07
CA LYS A 531 14.89 -7.00 -33.84
C LYS A 531 14.14 -5.94 -33.03
N ASP A 532 14.61 -4.71 -33.11
CA ASP A 532 14.07 -3.52 -32.45
C ASP A 532 14.19 -3.53 -30.91
N SER A 533 14.83 -4.58 -30.30
CA SER A 533 15.16 -4.59 -28.87
C SER A 533 16.33 -3.65 -28.58
N THR A 534 16.24 -2.88 -27.49
CA THR A 534 17.31 -1.97 -27.05
C THR A 534 17.66 -2.19 -25.57
N GLY A 535 18.93 -2.39 -25.26
CA GLY A 535 19.37 -2.55 -23.86
C GLY A 535 19.27 -1.25 -23.07
N THR A 536 20.04 -0.23 -23.52
CA THR A 536 20.03 1.09 -22.88
C THR A 536 19.97 2.17 -23.95
N LYS A 537 19.03 3.09 -23.82
CA LYS A 537 18.84 4.23 -24.72
C LYS A 537 18.89 5.55 -23.95
N ILE A 538 19.75 6.47 -24.38
CA ILE A 538 19.74 7.85 -23.91
C ILE A 538 19.46 8.76 -25.10
N ALA A 539 18.38 9.52 -25.03
CA ALA A 539 17.95 10.44 -26.07
C ALA A 539 18.07 11.92 -25.62
N GLY A 540 19.22 12.28 -25.09
CA GLY A 540 19.52 13.64 -24.62
C GLY A 540 20.98 13.98 -24.85
N ASN A 541 21.34 15.26 -24.73
CA ASN A 541 22.72 15.71 -24.84
C ASN A 541 23.53 15.39 -23.59
N ILE A 542 24.84 15.22 -23.77
CA ILE A 542 25.79 14.95 -22.68
C ILE A 542 25.48 13.62 -21.94
N GLY A 543 24.74 12.72 -22.55
CA GLY A 543 24.41 11.43 -21.99
C GLY A 543 25.66 10.54 -21.79
N ILE A 544 25.77 9.88 -20.64
CA ILE A 544 26.90 8.98 -20.29
C ILE A 544 26.39 7.56 -20.09
N VAL A 545 26.96 6.60 -20.80
CA VAL A 545 26.74 5.16 -20.55
C VAL A 545 28.04 4.52 -20.11
N ASN A 546 28.05 3.94 -18.92
CA ASN A 546 29.15 3.14 -18.39
C ASN A 546 28.78 1.67 -18.42
N LEU A 547 29.54 0.86 -19.18
CA LEU A 547 29.37 -0.59 -19.28
C LEU A 547 30.53 -1.26 -18.53
N ASP A 548 30.32 -1.60 -17.29
CA ASP A 548 31.29 -2.32 -16.47
C ASP A 548 30.99 -3.84 -16.45
N GLY A 549 29.72 -4.23 -16.68
CA GLY A 549 29.26 -5.59 -16.84
C GLY A 549 29.38 -6.14 -18.28
N SER A 550 28.97 -7.38 -18.50
CA SER A 550 28.96 -7.99 -19.83
C SER A 550 27.71 -7.61 -20.62
N LEU A 551 27.88 -7.36 -21.93
CA LEU A 551 26.82 -7.05 -22.87
C LEU A 551 26.80 -8.10 -24.00
N THR A 552 25.68 -8.78 -24.19
CA THR A 552 25.44 -9.70 -25.32
C THR A 552 24.30 -9.17 -26.17
N VAL A 553 24.53 -9.05 -27.48
CA VAL A 553 23.53 -8.49 -28.43
C VAL A 553 23.39 -9.43 -29.62
N THR A 554 22.14 -9.86 -29.88
CA THR A 554 21.80 -10.84 -30.92
C THR A 554 20.51 -10.48 -31.64
N GLY A 555 20.18 -11.18 -32.73
CA GLY A 555 18.88 -11.10 -33.37
C GLY A 555 18.52 -9.76 -34.04
N GLY A 556 19.48 -8.88 -34.31
CA GLY A 556 19.23 -7.57 -34.88
C GLY A 556 18.94 -6.46 -33.86
N ALA A 557 19.28 -6.69 -32.59
CA ALA A 557 19.09 -5.76 -31.48
C ALA A 557 20.19 -4.70 -31.36
N HIS A 558 19.94 -3.68 -30.56
CA HIS A 558 20.91 -2.68 -30.14
C HIS A 558 21.26 -2.82 -28.65
N GLY A 559 22.52 -2.95 -28.30
CA GLY A 559 22.95 -3.04 -26.92
C GLY A 559 22.83 -1.69 -26.20
N VAL A 560 23.45 -0.66 -26.79
CA VAL A 560 23.37 0.73 -26.32
C VAL A 560 23.05 1.66 -27.47
N GLU A 561 22.12 2.59 -27.27
CA GLU A 561 21.86 3.74 -28.12
C GLU A 561 22.10 5.02 -27.31
N ASN A 562 23.02 5.86 -27.75
CA ASN A 562 23.25 7.19 -27.18
C ASN A 562 23.05 8.22 -28.31
N ILE A 563 21.89 8.89 -28.26
CA ILE A 563 21.45 9.79 -29.34
C ILE A 563 21.38 11.22 -28.78
N GLY A 564 22.37 12.02 -29.11
CA GLY A 564 22.48 13.40 -28.65
C GLY A 564 23.91 13.90 -28.75
N ASP A 565 24.11 15.20 -28.67
CA ASP A 565 25.41 15.80 -28.77
C ASP A 565 26.25 15.57 -27.49
N ASN A 566 27.55 15.42 -27.68
CA ASN A 566 28.53 15.17 -26.62
C ASN A 566 28.28 13.88 -25.81
N GLY A 567 27.56 12.93 -26.36
CA GLY A 567 27.32 11.62 -25.73
C GLY A 567 28.62 10.88 -25.46
N THR A 568 28.70 10.16 -24.35
CA THR A 568 29.87 9.39 -23.92
C THR A 568 29.52 7.95 -23.64
N VAL A 569 30.26 7.00 -24.18
CA VAL A 569 30.18 5.57 -23.81
C VAL A 569 31.54 5.07 -23.32
N ASN A 570 31.59 4.59 -22.09
CA ASN A 570 32.75 4.00 -21.46
C ASN A 570 32.53 2.50 -21.27
N ASN A 571 33.18 1.67 -22.06
CA ASN A 571 33.12 0.22 -21.90
C ASN A 571 34.36 -0.35 -21.23
N LYS A 572 34.16 -1.09 -20.12
CA LYS A 572 35.18 -1.89 -19.43
C LYS A 572 34.83 -3.38 -19.45
N GLY A 573 33.56 -3.71 -19.60
CA GLY A 573 33.08 -5.07 -19.68
C GLY A 573 33.25 -5.72 -21.05
N ASP A 574 32.92 -6.98 -21.15
CA ASP A 574 32.97 -7.73 -22.41
C ASP A 574 31.73 -7.48 -23.24
N ILE A 575 31.89 -7.19 -24.53
CA ILE A 575 30.81 -7.04 -25.50
C ILE A 575 30.85 -8.17 -26.50
N VAL A 576 29.76 -8.90 -26.63
CA VAL A 576 29.55 -9.95 -27.65
C VAL A 576 28.39 -9.54 -28.55
N VAL A 577 28.63 -9.39 -29.82
CA VAL A 577 27.60 -8.99 -30.80
C VAL A 577 27.56 -10.02 -31.93
N SER A 578 26.39 -10.56 -32.21
CA SER A 578 26.21 -11.49 -33.33
C SER A 578 24.89 -11.26 -34.03
N ASP A 579 24.80 -11.79 -35.24
CA ASP A 579 23.67 -11.78 -36.15
C ASP A 579 23.44 -10.44 -36.90
N THR A 580 22.94 -10.62 -38.13
CA THR A 580 22.74 -9.49 -39.05
C THR A 580 21.87 -8.40 -38.45
N GLY A 581 22.37 -7.17 -38.47
CA GLY A 581 21.67 -5.98 -37.97
C GLY A 581 21.91 -5.70 -36.51
N SER A 582 22.53 -6.62 -35.73
CA SER A 582 22.90 -6.37 -34.32
C SER A 582 24.00 -5.32 -34.21
N ILE A 583 23.82 -4.37 -33.27
CA ILE A 583 24.78 -3.30 -32.98
C ILE A 583 25.08 -3.33 -31.48
N GLY A 584 26.36 -3.47 -31.12
CA GLY A 584 26.77 -3.43 -29.72
C GLY A 584 26.54 -2.05 -29.11
N VAL A 585 27.12 -1.02 -29.74
CA VAL A 585 26.99 0.38 -29.30
C VAL A 585 26.70 1.28 -30.51
N LEU A 586 25.61 2.00 -30.48
CA LEU A 586 25.22 3.03 -31.46
C LEU A 586 25.33 4.40 -30.80
N ILE A 587 26.11 5.30 -31.42
CA ILE A 587 26.19 6.69 -31.00
C ILE A 587 25.89 7.58 -32.21
N ASN A 588 24.98 8.54 -32.00
CA ASN A 588 24.61 9.52 -33.03
C ASN A 588 24.49 10.93 -32.42
N GLY A 589 25.48 11.78 -32.67
CA GLY A 589 25.51 13.17 -32.19
C GLY A 589 26.89 13.78 -32.38
N GLU A 590 26.98 15.11 -32.36
CA GLU A 590 28.27 15.82 -32.49
C GLU A 590 29.12 15.69 -31.20
N GLY A 591 30.45 15.66 -31.33
CA GLY A 591 31.37 15.66 -30.19
C GLY A 591 31.39 14.36 -29.35
N ALA A 592 30.82 13.29 -29.87
CA ALA A 592 30.70 12.01 -29.13
C ALA A 592 32.07 11.44 -28.68
N THR A 593 32.08 10.78 -27.54
CA THR A 593 33.26 10.13 -26.96
C THR A 593 33.01 8.63 -26.72
N VAL A 594 33.89 7.78 -27.23
CA VAL A 594 33.89 6.34 -26.98
C VAL A 594 35.20 5.91 -26.39
N SER A 595 35.15 5.21 -25.25
CA SER A 595 36.31 4.59 -24.60
C SER A 595 36.01 3.10 -24.38
N ASN A 596 36.76 2.24 -25.03
CA ASN A 596 36.66 0.79 -24.84
C ASN A 596 37.97 0.22 -24.28
N THR A 597 37.89 -0.41 -23.13
CA THR A 597 39.00 -1.17 -22.50
C THR A 597 38.67 -2.64 -22.32
N GLY A 598 37.40 -3.03 -22.46
CA GLY A 598 36.93 -4.40 -22.42
C GLY A 598 37.15 -5.14 -23.74
N ASP A 599 36.92 -6.45 -23.73
CA ASP A 599 37.07 -7.31 -24.88
C ASP A 599 35.76 -7.24 -25.73
N VAL A 600 35.90 -7.14 -27.04
CA VAL A 600 34.78 -7.05 -27.99
C VAL A 600 34.86 -8.19 -29.00
N ASN A 601 33.81 -8.98 -29.11
CA ASN A 601 33.68 -10.07 -30.06
C ASN A 601 32.50 -9.83 -30.97
N VAL A 602 32.73 -9.67 -32.30
CA VAL A 602 31.71 -9.39 -33.29
C VAL A 602 31.69 -10.48 -34.34
N SER A 603 30.54 -11.04 -34.66
CA SER A 603 30.39 -12.15 -35.59
C SER A 603 29.08 -12.08 -36.37
N ASN A 604 28.95 -12.91 -37.42
CA ASN A 604 27.70 -13.11 -38.15
C ASN A 604 27.06 -11.82 -38.72
N GLU A 605 27.86 -10.99 -39.40
CA GLU A 605 27.38 -9.76 -40.06
C GLU A 605 26.91 -8.66 -39.10
N ALA A 606 27.30 -8.72 -37.83
CA ALA A 606 27.01 -7.73 -36.79
C ALA A 606 27.99 -6.55 -36.83
N THR A 607 27.66 -5.47 -36.09
CA THR A 607 28.51 -4.28 -35.87
C THR A 607 28.83 -4.09 -34.39
N GLY A 608 30.10 -4.00 -34.03
CA GLY A 608 30.52 -3.75 -32.65
C GLY A 608 30.18 -2.33 -32.19
N PHE A 609 30.75 -1.33 -32.86
CA PHE A 609 30.47 0.10 -32.62
C PHE A 609 30.04 0.77 -33.90
N SER A 610 28.89 1.44 -33.90
CA SER A 610 28.42 2.32 -34.97
C SER A 610 28.39 3.74 -34.44
N ILE A 611 29.25 4.60 -34.97
CA ILE A 611 29.49 5.93 -34.43
C ILE A 611 29.31 6.98 -35.55
N THR A 612 28.33 7.84 -35.45
CA THR A 612 28.09 8.96 -36.36
C THR A 612 28.31 10.26 -35.59
N THR A 613 29.43 10.93 -35.82
CA THR A 613 29.84 12.12 -35.08
C THR A 613 30.81 13.00 -35.87
N ASN A 614 30.73 14.30 -35.63
CA ASN A 614 31.80 15.22 -36.05
C ASN A 614 32.60 15.65 -34.80
N SER A 615 33.92 15.76 -34.93
CA SER A 615 34.84 16.14 -33.86
C SER A 615 34.83 15.17 -32.65
N GLY A 616 34.44 13.94 -32.87
CA GLY A 616 34.38 12.89 -31.82
C GLY A 616 35.74 12.33 -31.45
N LYS A 617 35.79 11.66 -30.31
CA LYS A 617 36.98 10.97 -29.77
C LYS A 617 36.67 9.49 -29.56
N VAL A 618 37.43 8.62 -30.22
CA VAL A 618 37.29 7.17 -30.11
C VAL A 618 38.58 6.55 -29.60
N SER A 619 38.56 5.90 -28.47
CA SER A 619 39.74 5.22 -27.87
C SER A 619 39.41 3.74 -27.68
N LEU A 620 40.14 2.87 -28.35
CA LEU A 620 39.97 1.42 -28.29
C LEU A 620 41.27 0.77 -27.76
N ALA A 621 41.28 0.42 -26.48
CA ALA A 621 42.43 -0.18 -25.79
C ALA A 621 42.23 -1.68 -25.46
N GLY A 622 40.99 -2.18 -25.47
CA GLY A 622 40.67 -3.61 -25.30
C GLY A 622 40.95 -4.45 -26.53
N SER A 623 40.84 -5.78 -26.42
CA SER A 623 40.94 -6.65 -27.59
C SER A 623 39.62 -6.61 -28.40
N MET A 624 39.78 -6.69 -29.72
CA MET A 624 38.61 -6.78 -30.62
C MET A 624 38.80 -7.94 -31.58
N GLN A 625 37.86 -8.87 -31.59
CA GLN A 625 37.78 -9.98 -32.52
C GLN A 625 36.59 -9.75 -33.45
N VAL A 626 36.84 -9.72 -34.75
CA VAL A 626 35.82 -9.47 -35.75
C VAL A 626 35.77 -10.66 -36.71
N GLY A 627 34.65 -11.31 -36.76
CA GLY A 627 34.39 -12.43 -37.67
C GLY A 627 34.12 -12.01 -39.12
N ASP A 628 33.91 -13.00 -39.98
CA ASP A 628 33.64 -12.74 -41.38
C ASP A 628 32.35 -11.94 -41.59
N PHE A 629 32.38 -11.04 -42.54
CA PHE A 629 31.29 -10.09 -42.92
C PHE A 629 30.85 -9.11 -41.80
N SER A 630 31.50 -9.11 -40.65
CA SER A 630 31.17 -8.26 -39.52
C SER A 630 32.00 -6.97 -39.49
N THR A 631 31.50 -5.95 -38.82
CA THR A 631 32.16 -4.65 -38.68
C THR A 631 32.56 -4.44 -37.20
N GLY A 632 33.83 -4.28 -36.92
CA GLY A 632 34.30 -3.97 -35.56
C GLY A 632 33.90 -2.54 -35.15
N VAL A 633 34.26 -1.56 -35.98
CA VAL A 633 33.93 -0.13 -35.80
C VAL A 633 33.52 0.48 -37.12
N ASP A 634 32.34 1.09 -37.18
CA ASP A 634 31.88 1.97 -38.28
C ASP A 634 31.86 3.42 -37.77
N LEU A 635 32.74 4.25 -38.29
CA LEU A 635 32.86 5.65 -37.85
C LEU A 635 32.57 6.59 -39.02
N ASN A 636 31.53 7.37 -38.92
CA ASN A 636 31.09 8.34 -39.90
C ASN A 636 31.19 9.77 -39.35
N GLY A 637 31.58 10.72 -40.24
CA GLY A 637 31.68 12.14 -39.92
C GLY A 637 33.10 12.70 -40.07
N ASN A 638 33.28 13.97 -39.72
CA ASN A 638 34.50 14.73 -40.00
C ASN A 638 35.26 15.09 -38.71
N ASN A 639 36.55 15.27 -38.83
CA ASN A 639 37.45 15.75 -37.76
C ASN A 639 37.48 14.85 -36.52
N ASN A 640 37.23 13.55 -36.66
CA ASN A 640 37.25 12.62 -35.59
C ASN A 640 38.69 12.19 -35.20
N SER A 641 38.97 12.03 -33.92
CA SER A 641 40.25 11.53 -33.39
C SER A 641 40.06 10.06 -32.97
N VAL A 642 40.87 9.17 -33.54
CA VAL A 642 40.81 7.74 -33.22
C VAL A 642 42.18 7.31 -32.63
N THR A 643 42.13 6.76 -31.44
CA THR A 643 43.29 6.18 -30.76
C THR A 643 43.13 4.67 -30.62
N LEU A 644 44.04 3.91 -31.18
CA LEU A 644 44.08 2.44 -31.06
C LEU A 644 45.27 2.02 -30.24
N ALA A 645 45.07 1.53 -29.02
CA ALA A 645 46.12 0.99 -28.20
C ALA A 645 46.04 -0.57 -28.24
N ALA A 646 46.88 -1.18 -29.12
CA ALA A 646 46.82 -2.61 -29.39
C ALA A 646 47.34 -3.51 -28.27
N LYS A 647 46.51 -4.48 -27.81
CA LYS A 647 46.99 -5.80 -27.34
C LYS A 647 46.85 -6.80 -28.51
N ARG A 648 47.90 -7.61 -28.77
CA ARG A 648 47.95 -8.57 -29.88
C ARG A 648 46.73 -9.47 -29.90
N SER A 649 45.94 -9.52 -31.02
CA SER A 649 44.96 -10.56 -31.29
C SER A 649 45.49 -11.52 -32.38
N LYS A 650 45.08 -12.78 -32.33
CA LYS A 650 45.36 -13.78 -33.35
C LYS A 650 44.49 -13.49 -34.58
N SER A 651 45.12 -13.44 -35.75
CA SER A 651 44.57 -12.98 -37.04
C SER A 651 43.56 -13.93 -37.67
N GLY A 652 42.40 -13.42 -38.05
CA GLY A 652 41.62 -13.87 -39.19
C GLY A 652 41.95 -13.02 -40.43
N ARG A 653 41.86 -13.59 -41.64
CA ARG A 653 42.25 -12.95 -42.91
C ARG A 653 41.18 -11.97 -43.33
N ALA A 654 41.55 -10.72 -43.62
CA ALA A 654 40.63 -9.71 -44.18
C ALA A 654 40.75 -9.71 -45.71
N GLU A 655 39.61 -9.75 -46.39
CA GLU A 655 39.50 -9.35 -47.79
C GLU A 655 38.88 -7.93 -47.90
N SER A 656 39.51 -7.09 -48.71
CA SER A 656 39.07 -5.72 -48.95
C SER A 656 38.20 -5.65 -50.17
N ASP A 657 36.95 -5.19 -50.09
CA ASP A 657 36.17 -4.68 -51.20
C ASP A 657 36.09 -3.13 -51.12
N GLY A 658 36.28 -2.49 -52.21
CA GLY A 658 36.85 -1.17 -52.50
C GLY A 658 36.27 0.11 -51.87
N HIS A 659 35.40 0.13 -50.83
CA HIS A 659 34.90 1.34 -50.22
C HIS A 659 34.60 1.24 -48.70
N LYS A 660 35.02 0.18 -48.01
CA LYS A 660 34.93 0.11 -46.54
C LYS A 660 36.32 -0.13 -45.96
N ARG A 661 36.79 0.73 -45.10
CA ARG A 661 38.09 0.61 -44.46
C ARG A 661 37.96 -0.38 -43.26
N PHE A 662 38.54 -1.58 -43.45
CA PHE A 662 38.73 -2.56 -42.36
C PHE A 662 40.08 -2.32 -41.73
N TRP A 663 40.15 -2.28 -40.39
CA TRP A 663 41.37 -2.07 -39.66
C TRP A 663 41.94 -3.39 -39.14
N ARG A 664 43.13 -3.68 -39.54
CA ARG A 664 44.04 -4.68 -38.93
C ARG A 664 44.99 -3.92 -38.04
N CYS A 665 44.95 -4.13 -36.69
CA CYS A 665 45.86 -3.44 -35.78
C CYS A 665 47.30 -3.92 -35.95
N GLU A 666 48.14 -3.12 -36.56
CA GLU A 666 49.55 -3.06 -36.32
C GLU A 666 49.87 -1.59 -35.96
N TYR A 667 50.41 -1.39 -34.75
CA TYR A 667 50.87 -0.13 -34.15
C TYR A 667 51.01 1.12 -35.07
N SER A 668 50.16 2.15 -34.82
CA SER A 668 50.52 3.56 -35.01
C SER A 668 49.39 4.46 -34.55
N GLU A 669 49.69 5.61 -33.89
CA GLU A 669 48.77 6.73 -33.68
C GLU A 669 48.51 7.42 -35.04
N TYR A 670 47.26 7.58 -35.42
CA TYR A 670 46.88 8.35 -36.60
C TYR A 670 45.93 9.47 -36.17
N HIS A 671 46.27 10.71 -36.53
CA HIS A 671 45.39 11.87 -36.57
C HIS A 671 44.82 12.00 -37.97
N TRP A 672 43.49 12.05 -38.09
CA TRP A 672 42.80 12.22 -39.37
C TRP A 672 42.10 13.57 -39.39
#